data_e9e4994d7d7d59c0dab6eb7b66a7d0cc
#
_entry.id   e9e4994d7d7d59c0dab6eb7b66a7d0cc
#
_cell.length_a   1.000
_cell.length_b   1.000
_cell.length_c   1.000
_cell.angle_alpha   90.00
_cell.angle_beta   90.00
_cell.angle_gamma   90.00
#
_symmetry.space_group_name_H-M   'P 1'
#
loop_
_entity.id
_entity.type
_entity.pdbx_description
1 polymer ?
#
loop_
_entity_poly.entity_id
_entity_poly.type
_entity_poly.pdbx_seq_one_letter_code
_entity_poly.pdbx_strand_id
1 'polypeptide(L)'
;MKGVPTPVHYVRASLPHLVLCLLSGLVGPVYAQGPAPSPEGIEFFETHIRPVLVAKCYECHSGTSKKIRAGLRLDTAERMRAGGESGPAVVPNKPDESLLTSALRYQSNEMPPSGKLPDAVINDFVKWISLGAPDPRTEATPMAEKNQKTTAKANPRDHWSFKHPQRTAPPTVTHTAAARNDVDRFVLARLEAKGLSPSPQAPVRALYRRLYYDLIGLPPTAEELDAFAADPSDAKYEATVDRLLASPRFGERWARHWLDVARYADTKGYVFEEDRNYKQAYTYRDWVIASFNSDRPFDKFIVAQIAADQIDDKTCAPATGFLTLGRRFLNVPQDIINDRIDVVSRGVMGLTVACARCHDHKFDPISAADYYAMYGVFASATEKPREDAPPLLVDSDKPYDPVVFLRGDPGSPGAKVDRRFITILSPDSKPVAFQHGSGRREMAEAVASRDNPLTARVWVNRVWGHLFGNGIVDTPSDFGVRGTPPTHPELLDSLACELMDDGWSTKRLIRRLVLSNTYRQSSQSRAECATVDPENKLYWRANRRRLDLESLRDSLIAVAGRLDEKMGGPSVSLTDAPFSTRRSVYGFIERQNLPAFFRTFDFANPNTHTPERPQTTAPQQALFLMNSPFAIEQATFLADRTDTPGVAGVKPKASPQIANVQSNAAANRVRRINRLFRLTLGREPALEELTDALEFIDGGDPAVLSTIQSQLTWQFGWGTVDEPARTVQFQPLPHFAKDTWQGGPGLPDAAIGWALLNATGGHPGDALHASIRRWTAPAAGKLHIEGVLGHSQPNSDGVRGRIVATRAGVIGAWDVARSQAATNPPPIAVQKGDTINFVTDSRANVTSDEFSWTVTLRLTTNDKDPGQVWESSSGFHGPLTVPLTRWQELAQILLMSNEFAFVD
;
A
#
# COMPACT_ATOMS: atom_id res chain seq x y z
N MET A 1 -0.82 -48.81 42.15
CA MET A 1 -0.08 -48.60 43.42
C MET A 1 0.79 -47.39 43.21
N LYS A 2 0.42 -46.28 43.75
CA LYS A 2 1.00 -45.47 44.82
C LYS A 2 2.50 -45.18 44.56
N GLY A 3 3.01 -44.01 44.52
CA GLY A 3 2.62 -42.71 45.07
C GLY A 3 3.61 -41.61 44.71
N VAL A 4 3.13 -40.50 44.93
CA VAL A 4 3.63 -39.09 44.93
C VAL A 4 4.49 -38.83 46.18
N PRO A 5 5.03 -37.63 46.45
CA PRO A 5 6.03 -36.73 45.84
C PRO A 5 7.05 -36.15 46.89
N THR A 6 7.91 -35.22 46.42
CA THR A 6 8.58 -34.08 47.11
C THR A 6 9.51 -34.34 48.34
N PRO A 7 10.29 -33.37 48.84
CA PRO A 7 10.31 -31.91 48.68
C PRO A 7 11.69 -31.19 48.61
N VAL A 8 11.57 -29.92 48.40
CA VAL A 8 12.50 -28.79 48.56
C VAL A 8 13.24 -28.72 49.88
N HIS A 9 14.52 -28.32 49.86
CA HIS A 9 15.23 -27.82 51.00
C HIS A 9 15.80 -26.41 50.75
N TYR A 10 15.33 -25.48 51.64
CA TYR A 10 15.92 -24.21 51.94
C TYR A 10 17.22 -24.39 52.73
N VAL A 11 18.25 -23.61 52.45
CA VAL A 11 19.35 -23.34 53.40
C VAL A 11 19.55 -21.82 53.51
N ARG A 12 19.32 -21.33 54.74
CA ARG A 12 19.73 -20.01 55.26
C ARG A 12 21.13 -20.07 55.80
N ALA A 13 21.92 -19.01 55.58
CA ALA A 13 22.97 -18.54 56.48
C ALA A 13 23.31 -17.09 56.11
N SER A 14 22.90 -16.13 56.85
CA SER A 14 23.48 -15.33 57.96
C SER A 14 24.71 -14.45 57.62
N LEU A 15 24.44 -13.12 57.80
CA LEU A 15 25.36 -12.00 57.88
C LEU A 15 26.44 -12.15 59.00
N PRO A 16 27.54 -11.37 58.92
CA PRO A 16 27.56 -10.14 59.70
C PRO A 16 28.27 -8.90 59.10
N HIS A 17 27.70 -7.77 59.37
CA HIS A 17 28.14 -6.46 59.94
C HIS A 17 29.40 -5.73 59.45
N LEU A 18 29.13 -4.45 59.12
CA LEU A 18 29.84 -3.20 59.44
C LEU A 18 31.10 -2.82 58.64
N VAL A 19 31.02 -1.76 57.83
CA VAL A 19 31.70 -0.50 58.08
C VAL A 19 31.01 0.66 57.38
N LEU A 20 30.71 1.68 58.14
CA LEU A 20 30.12 2.98 57.83
C LEU A 20 31.21 3.92 57.32
N CYS A 21 31.04 4.57 56.15
CA CYS A 21 31.65 5.89 55.89
C CYS A 21 30.82 6.70 54.91
N LEU A 22 30.52 7.89 55.35
CA LEU A 22 29.80 9.01 54.76
C LEU A 22 30.32 9.43 53.39
N LEU A 23 29.44 9.59 52.42
CA LEU A 23 29.53 10.60 51.37
C LEU A 23 28.08 11.03 50.98
N SER A 24 27.66 12.11 51.59
CA SER A 24 26.48 12.90 51.21
C SER A 24 26.74 13.61 49.90
N GLY A 25 25.97 13.34 48.88
CA GLY A 25 26.02 14.02 47.58
C GLY A 25 24.81 13.75 46.75
N LEU A 26 23.81 14.63 46.83
CA LEU A 26 22.81 14.98 45.80
C LEU A 26 22.15 13.85 44.97
N VAL A 27 21.13 13.27 45.54
CA VAL A 27 20.14 12.54 44.77
C VAL A 27 18.99 13.51 44.51
N GLY A 28 18.90 14.03 43.29
CA GLY A 28 17.70 14.69 42.79
C GLY A 28 16.55 13.66 42.64
N PRO A 29 15.28 14.07 42.75
CA PRO A 29 14.15 13.15 42.68
C PRO A 29 14.10 12.46 41.30
N VAL A 30 14.30 11.14 41.29
CA VAL A 30 13.98 10.27 40.15
C VAL A 30 12.48 10.21 40.07
N TYR A 31 11.89 10.94 39.14
CA TYR A 31 10.49 10.76 38.75
C TYR A 31 10.37 9.38 38.12
N ALA A 32 9.61 8.50 38.76
CA ALA A 32 9.21 7.21 38.19
C ALA A 32 8.51 7.47 36.83
N GLN A 33 9.06 6.92 35.78
CA GLN A 33 8.38 6.88 34.47
C GLN A 33 7.12 6.03 34.63
N GLY A 34 5.94 6.66 34.48
CA GLY A 34 4.66 5.96 34.42
C GLY A 34 4.61 5.01 33.20
N PRO A 35 3.62 4.14 33.14
CA PRO A 35 3.46 3.23 31.99
C PRO A 35 3.42 4.01 30.66
N ALA A 36 3.98 3.42 29.61
CA ALA A 36 4.00 4.02 28.27
C ALA A 36 2.58 4.43 27.85
N PRO A 37 2.39 5.62 27.24
CA PRO A 37 1.07 6.11 26.86
C PRO A 37 0.40 5.17 25.84
N SER A 38 -0.91 4.94 25.98
CA SER A 38 -1.64 4.06 25.07
C SER A 38 -1.71 4.67 23.65
N PRO A 39 -1.70 3.85 22.60
CA PRO A 39 -1.85 4.32 21.21
C PRO A 39 -3.12 5.16 21.00
N GLU A 40 -4.24 4.77 21.61
CA GLU A 40 -5.52 5.48 21.54
C GLU A 40 -5.47 6.84 22.24
N GLY A 41 -4.73 6.94 23.35
CA GLY A 41 -4.52 8.20 24.04
C GLY A 41 -3.63 9.17 23.25
N ILE A 42 -2.64 8.67 22.53
CA ILE A 42 -1.80 9.46 21.64
C ILE A 42 -2.63 9.97 20.44
N GLU A 43 -3.45 9.11 19.84
CA GLU A 43 -4.34 9.49 18.73
C GLU A 43 -5.33 10.58 19.18
N PHE A 44 -5.91 10.43 20.37
CA PHE A 44 -6.80 11.44 20.93
C PHE A 44 -6.10 12.79 21.14
N PHE A 45 -4.85 12.77 21.62
CA PHE A 45 -4.04 13.96 21.77
C PHE A 45 -3.78 14.64 20.42
N GLU A 46 -3.35 13.88 19.40
CA GLU A 46 -2.99 14.44 18.08
C GLU A 46 -4.21 15.01 17.34
N THR A 47 -5.39 14.40 17.52
CA THR A 47 -6.62 14.79 16.81
C THR A 47 -7.41 15.91 17.49
N HIS A 48 -7.47 15.95 18.84
CA HIS A 48 -8.34 16.84 19.59
C HIS A 48 -7.58 17.91 20.40
N ILE A 49 -6.43 17.59 20.94
CA ILE A 49 -5.71 18.46 21.88
C ILE A 49 -4.65 19.31 21.19
N ARG A 50 -3.74 18.66 20.45
CA ARG A 50 -2.62 19.36 19.79
C ARG A 50 -3.04 20.47 18.83
N PRO A 51 -4.07 20.30 17.97
CA PRO A 51 -4.50 21.37 17.07
C PRO A 51 -4.95 22.63 17.82
N VAL A 52 -5.62 22.47 18.96
CA VAL A 52 -6.07 23.58 19.80
C VAL A 52 -4.88 24.28 20.48
N LEU A 53 -3.93 23.50 21.01
CA LEU A 53 -2.70 24.06 21.60
C LEU A 53 -1.91 24.90 20.58
N VAL A 54 -1.75 24.38 19.37
CA VAL A 54 -1.07 25.09 18.26
C VAL A 54 -1.80 26.38 17.90
N ALA A 55 -3.13 26.32 17.70
CA ALA A 55 -3.91 27.42 17.18
C ALA A 55 -4.16 28.54 18.23
N LYS A 56 -4.19 28.21 19.53
CA LYS A 56 -4.68 29.12 20.58
C LYS A 56 -3.69 29.40 21.72
N CYS A 57 -2.65 28.56 21.88
CA CYS A 57 -1.76 28.65 23.05
C CYS A 57 -0.30 28.92 22.69
N TYR A 58 0.22 28.37 21.58
CA TYR A 58 1.65 28.42 21.25
C TYR A 58 2.19 29.80 20.90
N GLU A 59 1.35 30.75 20.49
CA GLU A 59 1.79 32.12 20.25
C GLU A 59 2.44 32.75 21.48
N CYS A 60 1.97 32.37 22.70
CA CYS A 60 2.47 32.90 23.99
C CYS A 60 3.17 31.83 24.85
N HIS A 61 2.90 30.53 24.65
CA HIS A 61 3.30 29.45 25.52
C HIS A 61 4.06 28.32 24.80
N SER A 62 5.01 28.68 23.94
CA SER A 62 5.91 27.73 23.29
C SER A 62 7.36 28.19 23.34
N GLY A 63 8.31 27.30 23.13
CA GLY A 63 9.74 27.62 23.06
C GLY A 63 10.11 28.57 21.91
N THR A 64 9.22 28.72 20.92
CA THR A 64 9.40 29.62 19.77
C THR A 64 8.73 30.98 19.94
N SER A 65 8.02 31.20 21.05
CA SER A 65 7.36 32.46 21.37
C SER A 65 8.38 33.60 21.59
N LYS A 66 8.13 34.76 21.03
CA LYS A 66 8.99 35.98 21.22
C LYS A 66 9.21 36.31 22.69
N LYS A 67 8.22 36.04 23.54
CA LYS A 67 8.26 36.21 25.00
C LYS A 67 7.39 35.12 25.63
N ILE A 68 7.99 34.20 26.36
CA ILE A 68 7.24 33.15 27.08
C ILE A 68 6.56 33.82 28.27
N ARG A 69 5.21 33.80 28.32
CA ARG A 69 4.45 34.42 29.42
C ARG A 69 4.38 33.48 30.61
N ALA A 70 4.57 34.03 31.82
CA ALA A 70 4.58 33.32 33.11
C ALA A 70 5.51 32.08 33.13
N GLY A 71 6.57 32.09 32.33
CA GLY A 71 7.49 30.93 32.24
C GLY A 71 6.87 29.65 31.75
N LEU A 72 5.59 29.63 31.33
CA LEU A 72 4.84 28.45 30.95
C LEU A 72 5.06 28.07 29.49
N ARG A 73 5.42 26.80 29.26
CA ARG A 73 5.51 26.18 27.92
C ARG A 73 4.56 25.00 27.82
N LEU A 74 3.80 24.94 26.72
CA LEU A 74 2.80 23.91 26.43
C LEU A 74 3.16 23.09 25.20
N ASP A 75 4.40 23.20 24.74
CA ASP A 75 4.90 22.57 23.51
C ASP A 75 5.56 21.20 23.70
N THR A 76 5.80 20.76 24.95
CA THR A 76 6.26 19.41 25.29
C THR A 76 5.56 18.86 26.52
N ALA A 77 5.52 17.52 26.64
CA ALA A 77 4.91 16.82 27.78
C ALA A 77 5.59 17.19 29.12
N GLU A 78 6.91 17.23 29.13
CA GLU A 78 7.70 17.57 30.33
C GLU A 78 7.45 18.99 30.80
N ARG A 79 7.39 19.95 29.87
CA ARG A 79 7.15 21.36 30.20
C ARG A 79 5.73 21.65 30.66
N MET A 80 4.73 20.97 30.10
CA MET A 80 3.36 21.05 30.60
C MET A 80 3.23 20.53 32.04
N ARG A 81 3.93 19.45 32.37
CA ARG A 81 3.97 18.88 33.71
C ARG A 81 4.80 19.70 34.67
N ALA A 82 5.92 20.25 34.21
CA ALA A 82 6.74 21.17 35.03
C ALA A 82 5.98 22.48 35.31
N GLY A 83 5.20 22.96 34.34
CA GLY A 83 4.38 24.18 34.43
C GLY A 83 5.16 25.48 34.30
N GLY A 84 4.61 26.55 34.85
CA GLY A 84 5.19 27.88 34.89
C GLY A 84 5.30 28.43 36.32
N GLU A 85 5.32 29.77 36.45
CA GLU A 85 5.45 30.46 37.75
C GLU A 85 4.36 30.06 38.75
N SER A 86 3.19 29.62 38.29
CA SER A 86 2.04 29.21 39.15
C SER A 86 1.98 27.72 39.46
N GLY A 87 2.90 26.90 38.95
CA GLY A 87 2.95 25.47 39.15
C GLY A 87 2.60 24.66 37.90
N PRO A 88 2.39 23.32 38.02
CA PRO A 88 2.11 22.41 36.92
C PRO A 88 0.86 22.79 36.12
N ALA A 89 0.99 22.91 34.81
CA ALA A 89 -0.16 23.18 33.97
C ALA A 89 -1.07 21.96 33.82
N VAL A 90 -0.48 20.76 33.80
CA VAL A 90 -1.19 19.48 33.68
C VAL A 90 -0.67 18.51 34.74
N VAL A 91 -1.60 17.98 35.56
CA VAL A 91 -1.36 16.88 36.50
C VAL A 91 -2.05 15.63 35.91
N PRO A 92 -1.31 14.62 35.44
CA PRO A 92 -1.90 13.41 34.84
C PRO A 92 -2.93 12.74 35.77
N ASN A 93 -4.04 12.29 35.19
CA ASN A 93 -5.21 11.69 35.86
C ASN A 93 -6.00 12.63 36.82
N LYS A 94 -5.65 13.91 36.88
CA LYS A 94 -6.24 14.87 37.82
C LYS A 94 -6.64 16.16 37.09
N PRO A 95 -7.72 16.18 36.37
CA PRO A 95 -8.14 17.37 35.59
C PRO A 95 -8.48 18.58 36.48
N ASP A 96 -9.02 18.36 37.67
CA ASP A 96 -9.39 19.46 38.57
C ASP A 96 -8.20 20.04 39.37
N GLU A 97 -7.07 19.30 39.46
CA GLU A 97 -5.80 19.80 40.00
C GLU A 97 -4.91 20.45 38.90
N SER A 98 -5.32 20.37 37.63
CA SER A 98 -4.57 20.89 36.49
C SER A 98 -4.90 22.39 36.26
N LEU A 99 -3.91 23.26 36.35
CA LEU A 99 -4.09 24.70 36.13
C LEU A 99 -4.61 25.02 34.72
N LEU A 100 -4.26 24.21 33.75
CA LEU A 100 -4.77 24.34 32.38
C LEU A 100 -6.30 24.22 32.32
N THR A 101 -6.88 23.25 33.02
CA THR A 101 -8.34 23.05 33.07
C THR A 101 -9.06 24.25 33.70
N SER A 102 -8.56 24.75 34.83
CA SER A 102 -9.15 25.91 35.53
C SER A 102 -9.03 27.18 34.68
N ALA A 103 -7.92 27.37 33.96
CA ALA A 103 -7.71 28.48 33.06
C ALA A 103 -8.64 28.42 31.83
N LEU A 104 -8.83 27.26 31.22
CA LEU A 104 -9.75 27.06 30.09
C LEU A 104 -11.23 27.27 30.48
N ARG A 105 -11.59 26.93 31.75
CA ARG A 105 -12.92 27.15 32.31
C ARG A 105 -13.14 28.61 32.75
N TYR A 106 -12.11 29.48 32.69
CA TYR A 106 -12.12 30.87 33.16
C TYR A 106 -12.39 30.97 34.69
N GLN A 107 -11.89 29.99 35.45
CA GLN A 107 -12.03 29.91 36.90
C GLN A 107 -10.84 30.52 37.65
N SER A 108 -9.67 30.61 37.00
CA SER A 108 -8.46 31.23 37.59
C SER A 108 -7.86 32.28 36.64
N ASN A 109 -7.22 31.87 35.57
CA ASN A 109 -6.70 32.73 34.53
C ASN A 109 -7.57 32.59 33.28
N GLU A 110 -7.99 33.68 32.67
CA GLU A 110 -8.83 33.63 31.48
C GLU A 110 -8.00 33.32 30.23
N MET A 111 -7.95 32.01 29.84
CA MET A 111 -7.18 31.51 28.71
C MET A 111 -8.06 30.72 27.74
N PRO A 112 -7.88 30.90 26.42
CA PRO A 112 -7.06 31.92 25.76
C PRO A 112 -7.67 33.33 25.86
N PRO A 113 -6.85 34.39 25.80
CA PRO A 113 -7.34 35.78 25.91
C PRO A 113 -8.30 36.18 24.78
N SER A 114 -8.31 35.47 23.66
CA SER A 114 -9.19 35.71 22.51
C SER A 114 -10.65 35.27 22.72
N GLY A 115 -11.00 34.73 23.89
CA GLY A 115 -12.33 34.26 24.25
C GLY A 115 -12.34 32.81 24.74
N LYS A 116 -13.32 32.49 25.61
CA LYS A 116 -13.49 31.12 26.15
C LYS A 116 -13.73 30.08 25.02
N LEU A 117 -13.07 28.94 25.10
CA LEU A 117 -13.28 27.83 24.17
C LEU A 117 -14.67 27.21 24.36
N PRO A 118 -15.27 26.60 23.32
CA PRO A 118 -16.50 25.82 23.44
C PRO A 118 -16.38 24.74 24.51
N ASP A 119 -17.44 24.51 25.28
CA ASP A 119 -17.42 23.53 26.36
C ASP A 119 -17.08 22.11 25.89
N ALA A 120 -17.44 21.72 24.65
CA ALA A 120 -17.02 20.45 24.06
C ALA A 120 -15.49 20.33 23.98
N VAL A 121 -14.79 21.36 23.54
CA VAL A 121 -13.33 21.40 23.46
C VAL A 121 -12.70 21.36 24.87
N ILE A 122 -13.26 22.08 25.84
CA ILE A 122 -12.80 22.03 27.24
C ILE A 122 -12.95 20.61 27.80
N ASN A 123 -14.05 19.93 27.49
CA ASN A 123 -14.28 18.56 27.91
C ASN A 123 -13.28 17.56 27.26
N ASP A 124 -12.82 17.82 26.05
CA ASP A 124 -11.74 17.02 25.43
C ASP A 124 -10.44 17.16 26.23
N PHE A 125 -10.08 18.35 26.71
CA PHE A 125 -8.92 18.53 27.60
C PHE A 125 -9.09 17.79 28.93
N VAL A 126 -10.28 17.86 29.55
CA VAL A 126 -10.61 17.11 30.79
C VAL A 126 -10.47 15.62 30.56
N LYS A 127 -11.04 15.11 29.48
CA LYS A 127 -10.94 13.68 29.11
C LYS A 127 -9.50 13.26 28.87
N TRP A 128 -8.73 14.04 28.12
CA TRP A 128 -7.33 13.76 27.85
C TRP A 128 -6.49 13.70 29.14
N ILE A 129 -6.69 14.67 30.06
CA ILE A 129 -5.99 14.67 31.35
C ILE A 129 -6.38 13.46 32.19
N SER A 130 -7.68 13.08 32.20
CA SER A 130 -8.18 11.90 32.91
C SER A 130 -7.61 10.58 32.35
N LEU A 131 -7.19 10.55 31.07
CA LEU A 131 -6.49 9.41 30.45
C LEU A 131 -4.99 9.37 30.77
N GLY A 132 -4.51 10.21 31.71
CA GLY A 132 -3.10 10.29 32.07
C GLY A 132 -2.32 11.33 31.28
N ALA A 133 -2.98 12.18 30.53
CA ALA A 133 -2.35 13.19 29.66
C ALA A 133 -1.29 12.60 28.72
N PRO A 134 -1.64 11.58 27.90
CA PRO A 134 -0.72 10.98 26.94
C PRO A 134 -0.31 12.02 25.89
N ASP A 135 0.99 12.28 25.82
CA ASP A 135 1.58 13.29 24.93
C ASP A 135 2.91 12.73 24.40
N PRO A 136 3.05 12.49 23.08
CA PRO A 136 4.24 11.91 22.48
C PRO A 136 5.41 12.91 22.33
N ARG A 137 5.17 14.20 22.61
CA ARG A 137 6.18 15.25 22.43
C ARG A 137 7.17 15.26 23.60
N THR A 138 8.39 14.86 23.33
CA THR A 138 9.52 14.99 24.28
C THR A 138 10.24 16.31 24.04
N GLU A 139 10.85 16.85 25.10
CA GLU A 139 11.88 17.85 24.90
C GLU A 139 13.03 17.14 24.15
N ALA A 140 13.37 17.63 22.95
CA ALA A 140 14.65 17.23 22.35
C ALA A 140 15.69 17.53 23.41
N THR A 141 16.31 16.52 23.96
CA THR A 141 17.40 16.65 24.94
C THR A 141 18.33 17.72 24.38
N PRO A 142 18.58 18.83 25.08
CA PRO A 142 19.62 19.73 24.65
C PRO A 142 20.85 18.82 24.59
N MET A 143 21.37 18.58 23.43
CA MET A 143 22.72 18.00 23.33
C MET A 143 23.56 18.85 24.30
N ALA A 144 24.05 18.20 25.35
CA ALA A 144 24.94 18.86 26.31
C ALA A 144 25.84 19.79 25.49
N GLU A 145 25.77 21.07 25.78
CA GLU A 145 26.78 22.02 25.34
C GLU A 145 28.11 21.51 25.89
N LYS A 146 28.71 20.53 25.18
CA LYS A 146 30.12 20.36 25.22
C LYS A 146 30.64 21.71 24.77
N ASN A 147 31.36 22.40 25.70
CA ASN A 147 32.23 23.53 25.43
C ASN A 147 32.77 23.42 24.00
N GLN A 148 31.99 23.84 23.02
CA GLN A 148 32.51 24.16 21.70
C GLN A 148 33.19 25.51 21.91
N LYS A 149 34.54 25.45 22.16
CA LYS A 149 35.41 26.51 21.65
C LYS A 149 34.82 26.92 20.34
N THR A 150 34.50 28.19 20.19
CA THR A 150 34.00 28.84 18.97
C THR A 150 34.77 28.37 17.75
N THR A 151 34.42 27.20 17.23
CA THR A 151 34.69 26.86 15.86
C THR A 151 33.73 27.72 15.06
N ALA A 152 34.24 28.57 14.18
CA ALA A 152 33.49 29.34 13.25
C ALA A 152 32.34 28.45 12.71
N LYS A 153 31.09 28.94 12.74
CA LYS A 153 29.94 28.20 12.18
C LYS A 153 30.39 27.71 10.82
N ALA A 154 30.47 26.36 10.63
CA ALA A 154 30.83 25.80 9.35
C ALA A 154 29.98 26.47 8.27
N ASN A 155 30.61 27.05 7.26
CA ASN A 155 29.88 27.70 6.19
C ASN A 155 28.99 26.64 5.52
N PRO A 156 27.64 26.80 5.46
CA PRO A 156 26.79 25.81 4.81
C PRO A 156 27.20 25.48 3.36
N ARG A 157 27.92 26.40 2.70
CA ARG A 157 28.49 26.21 1.36
C ARG A 157 29.59 25.15 1.32
N ASP A 158 30.22 24.85 2.47
CA ASP A 158 31.27 23.83 2.57
C ASP A 158 30.70 22.42 2.75
N HIS A 159 29.39 22.28 2.84
CA HIS A 159 28.73 20.98 2.95
C HIS A 159 29.07 20.08 1.76
N TRP A 160 29.26 18.79 2.03
CA TRP A 160 29.71 17.80 1.05
C TRP A 160 28.84 17.76 -0.22
N SER A 161 27.52 17.92 -0.06
CA SER A 161 26.56 17.79 -1.15
C SER A 161 26.62 18.92 -2.18
N PHE A 162 27.13 20.09 -1.79
CA PHE A 162 27.31 21.25 -2.70
C PHE A 162 28.67 21.27 -3.40
N LYS A 163 29.53 20.30 -3.13
CA LYS A 163 30.79 20.10 -3.82
C LYS A 163 30.63 19.15 -4.98
N HIS A 164 31.32 19.38 -6.09
CA HIS A 164 31.28 18.46 -7.24
C HIS A 164 31.74 17.06 -6.81
N PRO A 165 31.04 15.99 -7.32
CA PRO A 165 31.47 14.62 -7.06
C PRO A 165 32.87 14.39 -7.65
N GLN A 166 33.68 13.65 -6.90
CA GLN A 166 35.06 13.36 -7.31
C GLN A 166 35.23 11.85 -7.44
N ARG A 167 35.81 11.43 -8.57
CA ARG A 167 36.16 10.02 -8.76
C ARG A 167 37.34 9.68 -7.87
N THR A 168 37.12 8.78 -6.92
CA THR A 168 38.16 8.28 -6.03
C THR A 168 38.63 6.92 -6.53
N ALA A 169 39.96 6.67 -6.52
CA ALA A 169 40.46 5.33 -6.80
C ALA A 169 39.92 4.32 -5.79
N PRO A 170 39.49 3.12 -6.22
CA PRO A 170 39.04 2.10 -5.30
C PRO A 170 40.09 1.76 -4.24
N PRO A 171 39.72 1.68 -2.98
CA PRO A 171 40.66 1.41 -1.89
C PRO A 171 41.29 0.02 -2.02
N THR A 172 42.49 -0.13 -1.50
CA THR A 172 43.14 -1.43 -1.32
C THR A 172 42.48 -2.13 -0.13
N VAL A 173 42.09 -3.39 -0.31
CA VAL A 173 41.41 -4.22 0.70
C VAL A 173 42.20 -5.49 0.97
N THR A 174 42.11 -6.00 2.18
CA THR A 174 42.81 -7.23 2.61
C THR A 174 42.19 -8.46 1.96
N HIS A 175 40.82 -8.52 1.88
CA HIS A 175 40.09 -9.65 1.33
C HIS A 175 39.80 -9.47 -0.16
N THR A 176 40.84 -9.36 -0.99
CA THR A 176 40.71 -9.09 -2.45
C THR A 176 39.86 -10.13 -3.18
N ALA A 177 39.87 -11.39 -2.76
CA ALA A 177 39.05 -12.45 -3.33
C ALA A 177 37.53 -12.25 -3.14
N ALA A 178 37.13 -11.41 -2.19
CA ALA A 178 35.74 -11.04 -1.95
C ALA A 178 35.24 -9.90 -2.85
N ALA A 179 36.11 -9.26 -3.64
CA ALA A 179 35.77 -8.17 -4.53
C ALA A 179 35.69 -8.65 -5.98
N ARG A 180 34.53 -8.43 -6.63
CA ARG A 180 34.35 -8.63 -8.08
C ARG A 180 34.57 -7.34 -8.87
N ASN A 181 34.17 -6.23 -8.29
CA ASN A 181 34.28 -4.90 -8.91
C ASN A 181 34.59 -3.82 -7.87
N ASP A 182 34.66 -2.59 -8.31
CA ASP A 182 35.04 -1.45 -7.47
C ASP A 182 34.00 -1.17 -6.36
N VAL A 183 32.72 -1.44 -6.60
CA VAL A 183 31.66 -1.34 -5.57
C VAL A 183 32.02 -2.15 -4.33
N ASP A 184 32.45 -3.40 -4.54
CA ASP A 184 32.84 -4.30 -3.46
C ASP A 184 34.04 -3.78 -2.67
N ARG A 185 35.03 -3.17 -3.35
CA ARG A 185 36.20 -2.63 -2.67
C ARG A 185 35.86 -1.49 -1.74
N PHE A 186 34.97 -0.58 -2.12
CA PHE A 186 34.52 0.50 -1.24
C PHE A 186 33.75 -0.03 -0.03
N VAL A 187 32.88 -1.02 -0.23
CA VAL A 187 32.10 -1.63 0.86
C VAL A 187 33.04 -2.42 1.79
N LEU A 188 33.92 -3.25 1.25
CA LEU A 188 34.88 -4.04 2.01
C LEU A 188 35.81 -3.17 2.85
N ALA A 189 36.33 -2.06 2.31
CA ALA A 189 37.18 -1.17 3.10
C ALA A 189 36.49 -0.61 4.35
N ARG A 190 35.18 -0.30 4.24
CA ARG A 190 34.39 0.15 5.41
C ARG A 190 34.10 -0.98 6.40
N LEU A 191 33.86 -2.19 5.92
CA LEU A 191 33.70 -3.38 6.76
C LEU A 191 35.01 -3.71 7.49
N GLU A 192 36.12 -3.78 6.78
CA GLU A 192 37.46 -4.06 7.37
C GLU A 192 37.87 -3.03 8.42
N ALA A 193 37.56 -1.75 8.18
CA ALA A 193 37.82 -0.67 9.17
C ALA A 193 36.99 -0.84 10.47
N LYS A 194 35.94 -1.66 10.45
CA LYS A 194 35.15 -2.02 11.65
C LYS A 194 35.36 -3.44 12.12
N GLY A 195 36.32 -4.16 11.55
CA GLY A 195 36.59 -5.56 11.87
C GLY A 195 35.48 -6.52 11.44
N LEU A 196 34.68 -6.12 10.46
CA LEU A 196 33.59 -6.91 9.90
C LEU A 196 34.00 -7.57 8.58
N SER A 197 33.32 -8.66 8.25
CA SER A 197 33.45 -9.34 6.96
C SER A 197 32.08 -9.41 6.24
N PRO A 198 32.06 -9.45 4.91
CA PRO A 198 30.83 -9.61 4.16
C PRO A 198 30.21 -10.98 4.40
N SER A 199 28.89 -11.12 4.23
CA SER A 199 28.22 -12.41 4.26
C SER A 199 28.59 -13.26 3.03
N PRO A 200 28.52 -14.59 3.12
CA PRO A 200 28.70 -15.45 1.95
C PRO A 200 27.64 -15.16 0.88
N GLN A 201 27.87 -15.68 -0.31
CA GLN A 201 26.89 -15.57 -1.40
C GLN A 201 25.56 -16.24 -0.99
N ALA A 202 24.45 -15.62 -1.39
CA ALA A 202 23.11 -16.15 -1.21
C ALA A 202 22.94 -17.50 -1.94
N PRO A 203 22.05 -18.38 -1.45
CA PRO A 203 21.62 -19.54 -2.21
C PRO A 203 21.14 -19.14 -3.61
N VAL A 204 21.46 -19.95 -4.62
CA VAL A 204 21.21 -19.61 -6.04
C VAL A 204 19.76 -19.22 -6.28
N ARG A 205 18.79 -20.00 -5.76
CA ARG A 205 17.37 -19.71 -5.94
C ARG A 205 16.96 -18.36 -5.31
N ALA A 206 17.45 -18.05 -4.12
CA ALA A 206 17.18 -16.77 -3.45
C ALA A 206 17.79 -15.60 -4.23
N LEU A 207 19.03 -15.74 -4.70
CA LEU A 207 19.71 -14.73 -5.49
C LEU A 207 18.98 -14.42 -6.80
N TYR A 208 18.57 -15.46 -7.56
CA TYR A 208 17.85 -15.25 -8.81
C TYR A 208 16.42 -14.69 -8.57
N ARG A 209 15.75 -15.13 -7.52
CA ARG A 209 14.46 -14.57 -7.12
C ARG A 209 14.59 -13.07 -6.82
N ARG A 210 15.61 -12.65 -6.05
CA ARG A 210 15.93 -11.24 -5.79
C ARG A 210 16.16 -10.47 -7.09
N LEU A 211 16.98 -11.00 -7.98
CA LEU A 211 17.31 -10.38 -9.27
C LEU A 211 16.06 -10.12 -10.13
N TYR A 212 15.15 -11.09 -10.21
CA TYR A 212 13.93 -10.97 -10.99
C TYR A 212 12.99 -9.90 -10.42
N TYR A 213 12.79 -9.88 -9.11
CA TYR A 213 11.95 -8.85 -8.48
C TYR A 213 12.55 -7.45 -8.60
N ASP A 214 13.84 -7.32 -8.48
CA ASP A 214 14.52 -6.04 -8.57
C ASP A 214 14.51 -5.49 -10.00
N LEU A 215 14.70 -6.34 -11.00
CA LEU A 215 14.80 -5.88 -12.38
C LEU A 215 13.46 -5.82 -13.11
N ILE A 216 12.55 -6.78 -12.89
CA ILE A 216 11.30 -6.87 -13.64
C ILE A 216 10.03 -6.93 -12.77
N GLY A 217 10.16 -7.03 -11.44
CA GLY A 217 9.03 -7.05 -10.51
C GLY A 217 8.12 -8.27 -10.60
N LEU A 218 8.63 -9.40 -11.11
CA LEU A 218 7.92 -10.68 -11.28
C LEU A 218 8.81 -11.83 -10.78
N PRO A 219 8.22 -12.94 -10.31
CA PRO A 219 8.99 -14.12 -9.93
C PRO A 219 9.60 -14.81 -11.18
N PRO A 220 10.75 -15.46 -11.05
CA PRO A 220 11.21 -16.42 -12.05
C PRO A 220 10.30 -17.64 -12.08
N THR A 221 10.22 -18.32 -13.22
CA THR A 221 9.51 -19.62 -13.29
C THR A 221 10.31 -20.71 -12.59
N ALA A 222 9.62 -21.80 -12.23
CA ALA A 222 10.30 -22.96 -11.63
C ALA A 222 11.37 -23.57 -12.56
N GLU A 223 11.09 -23.59 -13.85
CA GLU A 223 12.00 -24.11 -14.89
C GLU A 223 13.26 -23.22 -15.02
N GLU A 224 13.10 -21.90 -14.95
CA GLU A 224 14.22 -20.96 -14.93
C GLU A 224 15.09 -21.18 -13.69
N LEU A 225 14.48 -21.33 -12.50
CA LEU A 225 15.20 -21.58 -11.25
C LEU A 225 15.96 -22.92 -11.28
N ASP A 226 15.38 -23.96 -11.89
CA ASP A 226 16.06 -25.26 -12.07
C ASP A 226 17.23 -25.15 -13.04
N ALA A 227 17.07 -24.39 -14.12
CA ALA A 227 18.15 -24.14 -15.08
C ALA A 227 19.33 -23.37 -14.45
N PHE A 228 19.04 -22.44 -13.51
CA PHE A 228 20.07 -21.74 -12.77
C PHE A 228 20.73 -22.59 -11.69
N ALA A 229 19.96 -23.46 -11.01
CA ALA A 229 20.50 -24.39 -10.03
C ALA A 229 21.40 -25.47 -10.68
N ALA A 230 21.13 -25.82 -11.94
CA ALA A 230 21.93 -26.74 -12.71
C ALA A 230 23.23 -26.13 -13.23
N ASP A 231 23.26 -24.82 -13.50
CA ASP A 231 24.44 -24.08 -13.95
C ASP A 231 24.52 -22.74 -13.19
N PRO A 232 25.09 -22.71 -11.98
CA PRO A 232 25.23 -21.51 -11.18
C PRO A 232 26.48 -20.67 -11.54
N SER A 233 26.99 -20.80 -12.77
CA SER A 233 28.17 -20.08 -13.23
C SER A 233 27.95 -18.57 -13.29
N ASP A 234 29.03 -17.82 -13.14
CA ASP A 234 29.02 -16.37 -13.28
C ASP A 234 28.58 -15.93 -14.68
N ALA A 235 29.01 -16.65 -15.71
CA ALA A 235 28.60 -16.38 -17.08
C ALA A 235 27.08 -16.51 -17.26
N LYS A 236 26.45 -17.51 -16.64
CA LYS A 236 25.00 -17.67 -16.65
C LYS A 236 24.29 -16.56 -15.88
N TYR A 237 24.86 -16.14 -14.75
CA TYR A 237 24.33 -15.03 -13.96
C TYR A 237 24.37 -13.72 -14.78
N GLU A 238 25.52 -13.38 -15.39
CA GLU A 238 25.66 -12.17 -16.21
C GLU A 238 24.72 -12.18 -17.42
N ALA A 239 24.63 -13.30 -18.14
CA ALA A 239 23.70 -13.45 -19.26
C ALA A 239 22.23 -13.25 -18.82
N THR A 240 21.90 -13.69 -17.59
CA THR A 240 20.55 -13.48 -17.03
C THR A 240 20.32 -12.00 -16.70
N VAL A 241 21.29 -11.32 -16.09
CA VAL A 241 21.21 -9.88 -15.83
C VAL A 241 20.97 -9.12 -17.15
N ASP A 242 21.75 -9.41 -18.19
CA ASP A 242 21.62 -8.76 -19.48
C ASP A 242 20.25 -9.01 -20.14
N ARG A 243 19.75 -10.24 -20.05
CA ARG A 243 18.41 -10.61 -20.54
C ARG A 243 17.29 -9.88 -19.81
N LEU A 244 17.38 -9.77 -18.49
CA LEU A 244 16.37 -9.08 -17.69
C LEU A 244 16.40 -7.55 -17.92
N LEU A 245 17.58 -6.94 -18.07
CA LEU A 245 17.72 -5.54 -18.43
C LEU A 245 17.19 -5.23 -19.84
N ALA A 246 17.26 -6.20 -20.75
CA ALA A 246 16.70 -6.09 -22.11
C ALA A 246 15.18 -6.37 -22.15
N SER A 247 14.61 -6.95 -21.10
CA SER A 247 13.19 -7.27 -21.02
C SER A 247 12.32 -6.01 -21.02
N PRO A 248 11.20 -5.97 -21.77
CA PRO A 248 10.25 -4.85 -21.69
C PRO A 248 9.62 -4.70 -20.29
N ARG A 249 9.67 -5.75 -19.46
CA ARG A 249 9.19 -5.72 -18.07
C ARG A 249 10.10 -4.88 -17.16
N PHE A 250 11.33 -4.63 -17.55
CA PHE A 250 12.24 -3.73 -16.85
C PHE A 250 11.66 -2.32 -16.73
N GLY A 251 11.16 -1.76 -17.83
CA GLY A 251 10.57 -0.44 -17.82
C GLY A 251 9.29 -0.37 -16.95
N GLU A 252 8.45 -1.43 -16.94
CA GLU A 252 7.27 -1.48 -16.07
C GLU A 252 7.66 -1.41 -14.58
N ARG A 253 8.73 -2.11 -14.19
CA ARG A 253 9.26 -2.10 -12.81
C ARG A 253 9.86 -0.75 -12.45
N TRP A 254 10.80 -0.27 -13.23
CA TRP A 254 11.58 0.93 -12.90
C TRP A 254 10.77 2.23 -13.09
N ALA A 255 9.82 2.23 -14.02
CA ALA A 255 8.87 3.32 -14.13
C ALA A 255 8.05 3.49 -12.84
N ARG A 256 7.66 2.40 -12.16
CA ARG A 256 6.89 2.52 -10.92
C ARG A 256 7.65 3.30 -9.85
N HIS A 257 8.95 3.06 -9.70
CA HIS A 257 9.78 3.82 -8.76
C HIS A 257 9.84 5.31 -9.11
N TRP A 258 9.93 5.64 -10.40
CA TRP A 258 9.90 7.04 -10.84
C TRP A 258 8.52 7.69 -10.68
N LEU A 259 7.44 6.97 -10.92
CA LEU A 259 6.09 7.48 -10.81
C LEU A 259 5.71 7.86 -9.36
N ASP A 260 6.35 7.26 -8.35
CA ASP A 260 6.24 7.68 -6.96
C ASP A 260 6.93 9.02 -6.71
N VAL A 261 8.12 9.22 -7.28
CA VAL A 261 8.83 10.50 -7.27
C VAL A 261 8.01 11.57 -7.98
N ALA A 262 7.40 11.24 -9.11
CA ALA A 262 6.56 12.12 -9.91
C ALA A 262 5.17 12.37 -9.32
N ARG A 263 4.81 11.76 -8.19
CA ARG A 263 3.47 11.85 -7.58
C ARG A 263 2.33 11.54 -8.55
N TYR A 264 2.52 10.54 -9.41
CA TYR A 264 1.56 10.17 -10.44
C TYR A 264 0.20 9.77 -9.87
N ALA A 265 -0.86 10.28 -10.48
CA ALA A 265 -2.23 9.79 -10.30
C ALA A 265 -3.06 10.08 -11.57
N ASP A 266 -4.16 9.33 -11.72
CA ASP A 266 -5.10 9.51 -12.83
C ASP A 266 -6.12 10.63 -12.56
N THR A 267 -6.10 11.23 -11.34
CA THR A 267 -7.06 12.27 -10.93
C THR A 267 -6.36 13.54 -10.43
N LYS A 268 -7.09 14.68 -10.55
CA LYS A 268 -6.62 16.04 -10.22
C LYS A 268 -6.60 16.35 -8.71
N GLY A 269 -7.30 15.57 -7.90
CA GLY A 269 -7.56 15.87 -6.51
C GLY A 269 -8.86 16.66 -6.30
N TYR A 270 -8.90 17.58 -5.33
CA TYR A 270 -10.08 18.41 -5.10
C TYR A 270 -10.25 19.43 -6.23
N VAL A 271 -11.30 19.21 -7.02
CA VAL A 271 -11.83 20.13 -8.03
C VAL A 271 -13.35 20.08 -7.94
N PHE A 272 -14.02 21.21 -8.07
CA PHE A 272 -15.47 21.32 -7.90
C PHE A 272 -16.21 21.53 -9.22
N GLU A 273 -15.59 22.18 -10.19
CA GLU A 273 -16.21 22.59 -11.45
C GLU A 273 -15.62 21.90 -12.68
N GLU A 274 -14.53 21.13 -12.53
CA GLU A 274 -13.82 20.47 -13.61
C GLU A 274 -14.03 18.96 -13.57
N ASP A 275 -13.82 18.30 -14.73
CA ASP A 275 -13.63 16.85 -14.74
C ASP A 275 -12.49 16.45 -13.81
N ARG A 276 -12.81 15.57 -12.87
CA ARG A 276 -11.92 15.11 -11.82
C ARG A 276 -10.74 14.31 -12.35
N ASN A 277 -10.87 13.71 -13.51
CA ASN A 277 -9.88 12.82 -14.10
C ASN A 277 -8.90 13.56 -15.02
N TYR A 278 -7.69 13.07 -15.05
CA TYR A 278 -6.73 13.33 -16.14
C TYR A 278 -6.89 12.21 -17.18
N LYS A 279 -7.77 12.37 -18.16
CA LYS A 279 -8.15 11.32 -19.12
C LYS A 279 -6.96 10.63 -19.80
N GLN A 280 -5.87 11.37 -20.01
CA GLN A 280 -4.70 10.89 -20.73
C GLN A 280 -3.45 10.75 -19.81
N ALA A 281 -3.62 10.67 -18.48
CA ALA A 281 -2.51 10.52 -17.53
C ALA A 281 -1.63 9.31 -17.87
N TYR A 282 -2.25 8.21 -18.29
CA TYR A 282 -1.57 6.97 -18.64
C TYR A 282 -0.47 7.15 -19.73
N THR A 283 -0.59 8.14 -20.61
CA THR A 283 0.40 8.36 -21.67
C THR A 283 1.73 8.85 -21.10
N TYR A 284 1.72 9.60 -19.99
CA TYR A 284 2.94 9.92 -19.25
C TYR A 284 3.56 8.67 -18.63
N ARG A 285 2.77 7.82 -17.95
CA ARG A 285 3.26 6.54 -17.42
C ARG A 285 3.89 5.69 -18.52
N ASP A 286 3.23 5.56 -19.65
CA ASP A 286 3.70 4.77 -20.79
C ASP A 286 4.97 5.35 -21.40
N TRP A 287 5.10 6.68 -21.45
CA TRP A 287 6.34 7.36 -21.84
C TRP A 287 7.49 7.07 -20.86
N VAL A 288 7.24 7.06 -19.56
CA VAL A 288 8.24 6.73 -18.54
C VAL A 288 8.69 5.27 -18.71
N ILE A 289 7.75 4.33 -18.90
CA ILE A 289 8.05 2.91 -19.18
C ILE A 289 8.94 2.77 -20.42
N ALA A 290 8.59 3.43 -21.52
CA ALA A 290 9.34 3.40 -22.76
C ALA A 290 10.75 4.01 -22.60
N SER A 291 10.87 5.08 -21.81
CA SER A 291 12.15 5.73 -21.53
C SER A 291 13.12 4.83 -20.76
N PHE A 292 12.66 4.10 -19.75
CA PHE A 292 13.48 3.11 -19.03
C PHE A 292 13.81 1.90 -19.92
N ASN A 293 12.88 1.43 -20.75
CA ASN A 293 13.13 0.32 -21.67
C ASN A 293 14.19 0.65 -22.72
N SER A 294 14.16 1.87 -23.27
CA SER A 294 15.16 2.36 -24.24
C SER A 294 16.47 2.81 -23.58
N ASP A 295 16.57 2.74 -22.26
CA ASP A 295 17.70 3.29 -21.50
C ASP A 295 18.00 4.76 -21.89
N ARG A 296 16.93 5.58 -21.99
CA ARG A 296 17.06 7.01 -22.27
C ARG A 296 18.05 7.63 -21.28
N PRO A 297 19.09 8.34 -21.73
CA PRO A 297 20.01 9.02 -20.83
C PRO A 297 19.27 9.84 -19.76
N PHE A 298 19.63 9.66 -18.49
CA PHE A 298 18.85 10.24 -17.37
C PHE A 298 18.85 11.78 -17.41
N ASP A 299 19.92 12.42 -17.88
CA ASP A 299 19.96 13.87 -18.13
C ASP A 299 18.89 14.28 -19.18
N LYS A 300 18.77 13.55 -20.29
CA LYS A 300 17.77 13.79 -21.34
C LYS A 300 16.34 13.47 -20.85
N PHE A 301 16.21 12.46 -19.99
CA PHE A 301 14.96 12.11 -19.37
C PHE A 301 14.43 13.27 -18.48
N ILE A 302 15.31 13.93 -17.72
CA ILE A 302 14.96 15.10 -16.90
C ILE A 302 14.61 16.30 -17.78
N VAL A 303 15.44 16.61 -18.79
CA VAL A 303 15.18 17.74 -19.72
C VAL A 303 13.82 17.59 -20.39
N ALA A 304 13.48 16.37 -20.84
CA ALA A 304 12.18 16.10 -21.46
C ALA A 304 11.01 16.36 -20.52
N GLN A 305 11.13 16.06 -19.22
CA GLN A 305 10.06 16.25 -18.25
C GLN A 305 9.83 17.73 -17.85
N ILE A 306 10.86 18.56 -17.98
CA ILE A 306 10.76 19.97 -17.60
C ILE A 306 10.45 20.86 -18.84
N ALA A 307 10.95 20.53 -20.02
CA ALA A 307 10.90 21.36 -21.21
C ALA A 307 10.59 20.58 -22.50
N ALA A 308 9.64 19.62 -22.45
CA ALA A 308 9.26 18.77 -23.57
C ALA A 308 8.86 19.55 -24.85
N ASP A 309 8.24 20.71 -24.70
CA ASP A 309 7.80 21.57 -25.80
C ASP A 309 8.97 22.24 -26.55
N GLN A 310 10.13 22.33 -25.91
CA GLN A 310 11.32 23.02 -26.41
C GLN A 310 12.43 22.09 -26.92
N ILE A 311 12.12 20.80 -27.09
CA ILE A 311 13.01 19.82 -27.69
C ILE A 311 12.43 19.32 -29.02
N ASP A 312 13.31 18.90 -29.92
CA ASP A 312 12.92 18.50 -31.28
C ASP A 312 12.15 17.18 -31.32
N ASP A 313 12.44 16.26 -30.38
CA ASP A 313 11.77 14.97 -30.24
C ASP A 313 10.32 15.13 -29.75
N LYS A 314 9.37 15.19 -30.67
CA LYS A 314 7.93 15.34 -30.38
C LYS A 314 7.33 14.16 -29.63
N THR A 315 7.99 13.00 -29.59
CA THR A 315 7.56 11.85 -28.78
C THR A 315 7.70 12.11 -27.28
N CYS A 316 8.43 13.17 -26.91
CA CYS A 316 8.59 13.59 -25.51
C CYS A 316 7.41 14.42 -24.96
N ALA A 317 6.44 14.80 -25.79
CA ALA A 317 5.33 15.63 -25.31
C ALA A 317 4.58 15.07 -24.06
N PRO A 318 4.36 13.74 -23.90
CA PRO A 318 3.78 13.18 -22.67
C PRO A 318 4.64 13.37 -21.42
N ALA A 319 5.96 13.58 -21.55
CA ALA A 319 6.89 13.77 -20.44
C ALA A 319 6.52 14.94 -19.53
N THR A 320 5.89 15.97 -20.10
CA THR A 320 5.41 17.15 -19.33
C THR A 320 4.41 16.77 -18.21
N GLY A 321 3.85 15.55 -18.26
CA GLY A 321 3.02 15.01 -17.16
C GLY A 321 3.71 15.07 -15.79
N PHE A 322 5.04 15.06 -15.73
CA PHE A 322 5.81 15.30 -14.51
C PHE A 322 5.43 16.59 -13.80
N LEU A 323 5.17 17.66 -14.56
CA LEU A 323 4.81 18.98 -14.05
C LEU A 323 3.31 19.26 -14.08
N THR A 324 2.54 18.57 -14.94
CA THR A 324 1.13 18.91 -15.19
C THR A 324 0.12 17.92 -14.61
N LEU A 325 0.56 16.72 -14.18
CA LEU A 325 -0.30 15.75 -13.51
C LEU A 325 -0.25 15.86 -11.98
N GLY A 326 0.29 16.96 -11.42
CA GLY A 326 0.26 17.22 -9.99
C GLY A 326 -1.13 17.53 -9.45
N ARG A 327 -1.25 17.68 -8.13
CA ARG A 327 -2.47 18.15 -7.48
C ARG A 327 -2.84 19.58 -7.94
N ARG A 328 -4.14 19.86 -8.11
CA ARG A 328 -4.59 21.16 -8.64
C ARG A 328 -4.76 22.26 -7.57
N PHE A 329 -4.75 21.94 -6.28
CA PHE A 329 -4.84 22.93 -5.17
C PHE A 329 -5.98 23.93 -5.35
N LEU A 330 -7.17 23.46 -5.78
CA LEU A 330 -8.32 24.31 -6.11
C LEU A 330 -7.99 25.40 -7.16
N ASN A 331 -7.07 25.11 -8.06
CA ASN A 331 -6.54 26.00 -9.10
C ASN A 331 -5.85 27.27 -8.57
N VAL A 332 -5.30 27.25 -7.35
CA VAL A 332 -4.45 28.33 -6.83
C VAL A 332 -3.09 28.29 -7.54
N PRO A 333 -2.76 29.28 -8.40
CA PRO A 333 -1.56 29.21 -9.25
C PRO A 333 -0.26 29.11 -8.43
N GLN A 334 -0.17 29.84 -7.33
CA GLN A 334 1.01 29.87 -6.46
C GLN A 334 1.32 28.50 -5.85
N ASP A 335 0.29 27.72 -5.51
CA ASP A 335 0.47 26.41 -4.91
C ASP A 335 0.79 25.34 -5.97
N ILE A 336 0.23 25.47 -7.18
CA ILE A 336 0.60 24.65 -8.34
C ILE A 336 2.07 24.88 -8.72
N ILE A 337 2.52 26.14 -8.73
CA ILE A 337 3.92 26.46 -9.03
C ILE A 337 4.84 25.95 -7.92
N ASN A 338 4.43 26.11 -6.65
CA ASN A 338 5.18 25.57 -5.52
C ASN A 338 5.36 24.05 -5.61
N ASP A 339 4.32 23.31 -6.00
CA ASP A 339 4.39 21.86 -6.23
C ASP A 339 5.35 21.49 -7.38
N ARG A 340 5.39 22.29 -8.46
CA ARG A 340 6.35 22.13 -9.55
C ARG A 340 7.80 22.38 -9.10
N ILE A 341 8.03 23.41 -8.30
CA ILE A 341 9.35 23.67 -7.71
C ILE A 341 9.77 22.49 -6.83
N ASP A 342 8.86 22.01 -5.96
CA ASP A 342 9.12 20.95 -5.02
C ASP A 342 9.45 19.63 -5.73
N VAL A 343 8.69 19.25 -6.75
CA VAL A 343 8.96 17.99 -7.47
C VAL A 343 10.25 18.04 -8.26
N VAL A 344 10.64 19.19 -8.81
CA VAL A 344 11.94 19.35 -9.49
C VAL A 344 13.08 19.36 -8.47
N SER A 345 13.00 20.17 -7.42
CA SER A 345 14.08 20.31 -6.44
C SER A 345 14.25 19.07 -5.58
N ARG A 346 13.21 18.59 -4.94
CA ARG A 346 13.25 17.36 -4.13
C ARG A 346 13.34 16.09 -4.98
N GLY A 347 12.53 16.05 -6.04
CA GLY A 347 12.44 14.89 -6.91
C GLY A 347 13.73 14.61 -7.70
N VAL A 348 14.47 15.61 -8.10
CA VAL A 348 15.67 15.45 -8.95
C VAL A 348 16.97 15.75 -8.20
N MET A 349 16.97 16.80 -7.37
CA MET A 349 18.18 17.30 -6.71
C MET A 349 18.25 16.99 -5.21
N GLY A 350 17.21 16.41 -4.61
CA GLY A 350 17.19 16.12 -3.17
C GLY A 350 17.29 17.39 -2.30
N LEU A 351 16.69 18.51 -2.71
CA LEU A 351 16.70 19.77 -1.97
C LEU A 351 15.31 20.28 -1.62
N THR A 352 15.13 20.76 -0.40
CA THR A 352 13.85 21.28 0.13
C THR A 352 13.67 22.76 -0.19
N VAL A 353 13.80 23.15 -1.48
CA VAL A 353 13.75 24.55 -1.93
C VAL A 353 12.43 25.25 -1.58
N ALA A 354 11.33 24.52 -1.56
CA ALA A 354 10.01 25.05 -1.20
C ALA A 354 9.96 25.70 0.21
N CYS A 355 10.87 25.32 1.13
CA CYS A 355 11.01 25.98 2.44
C CYS A 355 11.43 27.44 2.33
N ALA A 356 12.07 27.85 1.23
CA ALA A 356 12.50 29.22 0.97
C ALA A 356 11.38 30.14 0.43
N ARG A 357 10.14 29.66 0.29
CA ARG A 357 8.96 30.44 -0.14
C ARG A 357 8.69 31.68 0.73
N CYS A 358 8.86 31.55 2.05
CA CYS A 358 8.47 32.59 3.01
C CYS A 358 9.65 33.39 3.59
N HIS A 359 10.83 32.79 3.67
CA HIS A 359 12.07 33.35 4.21
C HIS A 359 13.25 32.53 3.68
N ASP A 360 14.47 33.03 3.80
CA ASP A 360 15.66 32.26 3.42
C ASP A 360 15.65 30.89 4.12
N HIS A 361 16.07 29.83 3.42
CA HIS A 361 16.08 28.48 3.96
C HIS A 361 16.86 28.44 5.28
N LYS A 362 16.25 27.83 6.31
CA LYS A 362 16.80 27.90 7.68
C LYS A 362 18.20 27.29 7.84
N PHE A 363 18.51 26.29 7.03
CA PHE A 363 19.72 25.48 7.16
C PHE A 363 20.59 25.53 5.91
N ASP A 364 19.98 25.39 4.74
CA ASP A 364 20.68 25.36 3.47
C ASP A 364 20.95 26.77 2.94
N PRO A 365 22.02 26.97 2.16
CA PRO A 365 22.35 28.27 1.58
C PRO A 365 21.46 28.59 0.35
N ILE A 366 20.15 28.54 0.56
CA ILE A 366 19.09 28.81 -0.43
C ILE A 366 18.30 30.00 0.06
N SER A 367 18.32 31.09 -0.70
CA SER A 367 17.59 32.31 -0.36
C SER A 367 16.15 32.29 -0.85
N ALA A 368 15.28 33.13 -0.29
CA ALA A 368 13.95 33.38 -0.86
C ALA A 368 14.06 33.86 -2.31
N ALA A 369 15.09 34.64 -2.64
CA ALA A 369 15.36 35.07 -4.02
C ALA A 369 15.62 33.87 -4.96
N ASP A 370 16.28 32.79 -4.51
CA ASP A 370 16.47 31.57 -5.32
C ASP A 370 15.14 30.85 -5.57
N TYR A 371 14.26 30.79 -4.55
CA TYR A 371 12.92 30.24 -4.71
C TYR A 371 12.11 31.05 -5.76
N TYR A 372 12.08 32.38 -5.63
CA TYR A 372 11.32 33.22 -6.55
C TYR A 372 11.94 33.29 -7.96
N ALA A 373 13.23 33.11 -8.10
CA ALA A 373 13.86 32.93 -9.41
C ALA A 373 13.27 31.70 -10.13
N MET A 374 13.16 30.53 -9.44
CA MET A 374 12.51 29.33 -9.99
C MET A 374 11.00 29.55 -10.15
N TYR A 375 10.34 30.25 -9.23
CA TYR A 375 8.93 30.59 -9.33
C TYR A 375 8.64 31.35 -10.64
N GLY A 376 9.46 32.33 -10.99
CA GLY A 376 9.34 33.10 -12.23
C GLY A 376 9.41 32.24 -13.50
N VAL A 377 10.24 31.20 -13.49
CA VAL A 377 10.33 30.24 -14.59
C VAL A 377 8.99 29.55 -14.85
N PHE A 378 8.35 29.01 -13.79
CA PHE A 378 7.07 28.33 -13.93
C PHE A 378 5.87 29.28 -14.05
N ALA A 379 5.95 30.48 -13.48
CA ALA A 379 4.93 31.52 -13.63
C ALA A 379 4.94 32.14 -15.04
N SER A 380 6.06 32.04 -15.76
CA SER A 380 6.19 32.41 -17.18
C SER A 380 5.81 31.28 -18.15
N ALA A 381 5.11 30.25 -17.68
CA ALA A 381 4.64 29.14 -18.50
C ALA A 381 3.14 28.91 -18.29
N THR A 382 2.46 28.42 -19.34
CA THR A 382 1.04 28.15 -19.35
C THR A 382 0.77 26.71 -19.78
N GLU A 383 -0.31 26.11 -19.26
CA GLU A 383 -0.77 24.79 -19.67
C GLU A 383 -1.66 24.91 -20.90
N LYS A 384 -1.30 24.22 -21.98
CA LYS A 384 -2.18 24.03 -23.15
C LYS A 384 -2.82 22.65 -23.07
N PRO A 385 -4.16 22.56 -23.02
CA PRO A 385 -4.88 21.28 -23.05
C PRO A 385 -4.55 20.48 -24.31
N ARG A 386 -4.55 19.16 -24.19
CA ARG A 386 -4.39 18.19 -25.28
C ARG A 386 -5.42 17.09 -25.17
N GLU A 387 -5.81 16.52 -26.30
CA GLU A 387 -6.75 15.39 -26.35
C GLU A 387 -6.03 14.03 -26.19
N ASP A 388 -4.78 13.95 -26.62
CA ASP A 388 -3.99 12.72 -26.75
C ASP A 388 -2.93 12.51 -25.67
N ALA A 389 -2.69 13.52 -24.80
CA ALA A 389 -1.65 13.49 -23.77
C ALA A 389 -2.00 14.42 -22.59
N PRO A 390 -1.23 14.39 -21.47
CA PRO A 390 -1.34 15.42 -20.45
C PRO A 390 -1.22 16.84 -21.02
N PRO A 391 -1.78 17.85 -20.31
CA PRO A 391 -1.60 19.24 -20.73
C PRO A 391 -0.12 19.56 -20.95
N LEU A 392 0.19 20.17 -22.09
CA LEU A 392 1.57 20.59 -22.41
C LEU A 392 1.88 21.91 -21.71
N LEU A 393 2.94 21.95 -20.94
CA LEU A 393 3.44 23.21 -20.39
C LEU A 393 4.25 23.92 -21.49
N VAL A 394 3.84 25.13 -21.86
CA VAL A 394 4.49 25.94 -22.88
C VAL A 394 4.84 27.32 -22.34
N ASP A 395 5.79 28.00 -22.96
CA ASP A 395 6.13 29.36 -22.56
C ASP A 395 4.98 30.32 -22.79
N SER A 396 4.84 31.28 -21.86
CA SER A 396 3.92 32.41 -22.00
C SER A 396 4.45 33.37 -23.06
N ASP A 397 3.55 34.05 -23.77
CA ASP A 397 3.91 35.13 -24.73
C ASP A 397 4.58 36.34 -24.03
N LYS A 398 4.41 36.45 -22.71
CA LYS A 398 4.97 37.54 -21.89
C LYS A 398 5.65 36.96 -20.65
N PRO A 399 6.82 36.32 -20.80
CA PRO A 399 7.60 35.92 -19.65
C PRO A 399 8.03 37.14 -18.81
N TYR A 400 8.07 36.98 -17.50
CA TYR A 400 8.41 38.07 -16.60
C TYR A 400 9.28 37.61 -15.43
N ASP A 401 10.10 38.53 -14.93
CA ASP A 401 10.89 38.31 -13.71
C ASP A 401 10.02 38.67 -12.48
N PRO A 402 9.87 37.76 -11.54
CA PRO A 402 8.98 37.93 -10.40
C PRO A 402 9.55 38.90 -9.35
N VAL A 403 8.70 39.25 -8.39
CA VAL A 403 9.11 39.86 -7.11
C VAL A 403 9.07 38.80 -6.00
N VAL A 404 9.91 38.96 -5.01
CA VAL A 404 9.84 38.16 -3.78
C VAL A 404 8.54 38.49 -3.07
N PHE A 405 7.73 37.51 -2.70
CA PHE A 405 6.57 37.73 -1.85
C PHE A 405 7.03 37.67 -0.38
N LEU A 406 7.00 38.81 0.28
CA LEU A 406 7.43 38.91 1.67
C LEU A 406 6.57 38.00 2.56
N ARG A 407 7.22 37.08 3.29
CA ARG A 407 6.58 36.02 4.09
C ARG A 407 5.69 35.07 3.29
N GLY A 408 5.90 34.97 1.97
CA GLY A 408 5.11 34.13 1.07
C GLY A 408 3.76 34.71 0.68
N ASP A 409 3.47 35.98 1.05
CA ASP A 409 2.20 36.68 0.77
C ASP A 409 2.28 37.43 -0.57
N PRO A 410 1.51 37.03 -1.61
CA PRO A 410 1.46 37.73 -2.90
C PRO A 410 1.02 39.20 -2.80
N GLY A 411 0.28 39.57 -1.76
CA GLY A 411 -0.15 40.96 -1.47
C GLY A 411 0.97 41.84 -0.95
N SER A 412 2.12 41.26 -0.60
CA SER A 412 3.26 41.97 -0.01
C SER A 412 4.50 41.87 -0.88
N PRO A 413 4.60 42.61 -2.02
CA PRO A 413 5.72 42.51 -2.96
C PRO A 413 7.00 43.07 -2.36
N GLY A 414 8.11 42.37 -2.55
CA GLY A 414 9.48 42.78 -2.21
C GLY A 414 10.34 43.08 -3.43
N ALA A 415 11.62 42.74 -3.38
CA ALA A 415 12.57 42.99 -4.45
C ALA A 415 12.27 42.17 -5.70
N LYS A 416 12.53 42.73 -6.88
CA LYS A 416 12.48 42.02 -8.16
C LYS A 416 13.66 41.04 -8.24
N VAL A 417 13.43 39.87 -8.84
CA VAL A 417 14.43 38.81 -9.00
C VAL A 417 14.40 38.31 -10.43
N ASP A 418 15.59 38.19 -11.03
CA ASP A 418 15.73 37.59 -12.37
C ASP A 418 15.46 36.08 -12.32
N ARG A 419 14.82 35.53 -13.35
CA ARG A 419 14.70 34.07 -13.54
C ARG A 419 16.10 33.50 -13.78
N ARG A 420 16.53 32.60 -12.92
CA ARG A 420 17.87 32.03 -12.91
C ARG A 420 17.90 30.71 -12.12
N PHE A 421 19.01 30.01 -12.19
CA PHE A 421 19.20 28.82 -11.38
C PHE A 421 19.55 29.18 -9.92
N ILE A 422 19.52 28.16 -9.04
CA ILE A 422 19.82 28.29 -7.59
C ILE A 422 21.29 28.71 -7.43
N THR A 423 21.52 29.74 -6.63
CA THR A 423 22.83 30.38 -6.46
C THR A 423 23.93 29.38 -6.08
N ILE A 424 23.68 28.54 -5.06
CA ILE A 424 24.70 27.61 -4.55
C ILE A 424 25.07 26.50 -5.57
N LEU A 425 24.15 26.18 -6.49
CA LEU A 425 24.37 25.14 -7.52
C LEU A 425 24.87 25.75 -8.84
N SER A 426 25.00 27.08 -8.92
CA SER A 426 25.52 27.74 -10.10
C SER A 426 27.05 27.81 -10.06
N PRO A 427 27.75 27.84 -11.19
CA PRO A 427 29.20 27.96 -11.24
C PRO A 427 29.69 29.18 -10.43
N ASP A 428 30.72 29.00 -9.62
CA ASP A 428 31.26 30.01 -8.70
C ASP A 428 30.20 30.67 -7.77
N SER A 429 29.04 30.05 -7.60
CA SER A 429 27.87 30.66 -6.95
C SER A 429 27.45 32.00 -7.56
N LYS A 430 27.60 32.15 -8.87
CA LYS A 430 27.23 33.32 -9.66
C LYS A 430 26.18 32.91 -10.71
N PRO A 431 24.88 32.88 -10.35
CA PRO A 431 23.86 32.49 -11.32
C PRO A 431 23.72 33.53 -12.45
N VAL A 432 23.50 33.04 -13.66
CA VAL A 432 23.22 33.86 -14.84
C VAL A 432 21.70 33.90 -15.05
N ALA A 433 21.19 35.08 -15.38
CA ALA A 433 19.77 35.26 -15.70
C ALA A 433 19.43 34.50 -17.00
N PHE A 434 18.31 33.79 -17.00
CA PHE A 434 17.80 33.09 -18.17
C PHE A 434 17.31 34.08 -19.22
N GLN A 435 17.62 33.82 -20.47
CA GLN A 435 17.42 34.74 -21.59
C GLN A 435 16.28 34.32 -22.52
N HIS A 436 15.93 33.03 -22.58
CA HIS A 436 15.01 32.47 -23.57
C HIS A 436 13.68 32.10 -22.97
N GLY A 437 12.60 32.71 -23.47
CA GLY A 437 11.22 32.38 -23.09
C GLY A 437 10.99 32.40 -21.58
N SER A 438 10.42 31.34 -21.04
CA SER A 438 10.23 31.18 -19.59
C SER A 438 11.53 30.88 -18.81
N GLY A 439 12.59 30.46 -19.49
CA GLY A 439 13.81 29.93 -18.87
C GLY A 439 13.73 28.44 -18.48
N ARG A 440 12.63 27.73 -18.82
CA ARG A 440 12.46 26.31 -18.45
C ARG A 440 13.52 25.41 -19.05
N ARG A 441 13.90 25.62 -20.30
CA ARG A 441 14.95 24.85 -20.96
C ARG A 441 16.31 25.04 -20.30
N GLU A 442 16.68 26.31 -20.07
CA GLU A 442 17.93 26.65 -19.40
C GLU A 442 17.97 26.06 -17.97
N MET A 443 16.85 26.14 -17.24
CA MET A 443 16.71 25.50 -15.92
C MET A 443 16.84 23.98 -16.01
N ALA A 444 16.18 23.34 -16.98
CA ALA A 444 16.24 21.89 -17.17
C ALA A 444 17.67 21.42 -17.46
N GLU A 445 18.38 22.15 -18.32
CA GLU A 445 19.78 21.89 -18.66
C GLU A 445 20.70 22.10 -17.44
N ALA A 446 20.45 23.14 -16.61
CA ALA A 446 21.21 23.37 -15.38
C ALA A 446 20.94 22.26 -14.33
N VAL A 447 19.71 21.79 -14.20
CA VAL A 447 19.35 20.64 -13.34
C VAL A 447 20.04 19.37 -13.79
N ALA A 448 20.10 19.11 -15.09
CA ALA A 448 20.68 17.90 -15.70
C ALA A 448 22.18 18.02 -15.99
N SER A 449 22.81 19.17 -15.68
CA SER A 449 24.22 19.42 -15.97
C SER A 449 25.15 18.49 -15.18
N ARG A 450 26.27 18.15 -15.77
CA ARG A 450 27.39 17.50 -15.06
C ARG A 450 27.97 18.38 -13.94
N ASP A 451 27.79 19.71 -14.06
CA ASP A 451 28.25 20.68 -13.07
C ASP A 451 27.31 20.77 -11.86
N ASN A 452 26.10 20.20 -11.95
CA ASN A 452 25.22 20.09 -10.81
C ASN A 452 25.69 18.94 -9.90
N PRO A 453 26.12 19.24 -8.65
CA PRO A 453 26.71 18.22 -7.79
C PRO A 453 25.69 17.18 -7.26
N LEU A 454 24.39 17.42 -7.43
CA LEU A 454 23.33 16.66 -6.76
C LEU A 454 22.65 15.63 -7.66
N THR A 455 22.27 15.99 -8.89
CA THR A 455 21.38 15.18 -9.72
C THR A 455 21.88 13.74 -9.91
N ALA A 456 23.16 13.57 -10.26
CA ALA A 456 23.76 12.23 -10.41
C ALA A 456 23.79 11.46 -9.08
N ARG A 457 24.21 12.12 -7.99
CA ARG A 457 24.26 11.50 -6.65
C ARG A 457 22.88 11.05 -6.15
N VAL A 458 21.86 11.89 -6.33
CA VAL A 458 20.48 11.59 -5.92
C VAL A 458 19.93 10.40 -6.70
N TRP A 459 20.18 10.34 -8.01
CA TRP A 459 19.75 9.19 -8.82
C TRP A 459 20.48 7.90 -8.44
N VAL A 460 21.80 7.96 -8.29
CA VAL A 460 22.61 6.82 -7.81
C VAL A 460 22.07 6.32 -6.46
N ASN A 461 21.84 7.23 -5.52
CA ASN A 461 21.35 6.86 -4.18
C ASN A 461 19.99 6.18 -4.22
N ARG A 462 19.07 6.61 -5.08
CA ARG A 462 17.76 5.95 -5.26
C ARG A 462 17.88 4.58 -5.87
N VAL A 463 18.68 4.46 -6.96
CA VAL A 463 18.94 3.15 -7.58
C VAL A 463 19.56 2.20 -6.55
N TRP A 464 20.51 2.69 -5.76
CA TRP A 464 21.11 1.94 -4.67
C TRP A 464 20.07 1.50 -3.63
N GLY A 465 19.25 2.42 -3.12
CA GLY A 465 18.21 2.12 -2.13
C GLY A 465 17.21 1.06 -2.61
N HIS A 466 16.80 1.13 -3.88
CA HIS A 466 15.90 0.12 -4.46
C HIS A 466 16.54 -1.27 -4.56
N LEU A 467 17.85 -1.37 -4.80
CA LEU A 467 18.55 -2.66 -4.91
C LEU A 467 19.03 -3.22 -3.57
N PHE A 468 19.48 -2.36 -2.65
CA PHE A 468 20.09 -2.78 -1.38
C PHE A 468 19.18 -2.59 -0.16
N GLY A 469 18.02 -1.96 -0.33
CA GLY A 469 17.03 -1.73 0.73
C GLY A 469 17.18 -0.43 1.50
N ASN A 470 18.40 0.10 1.67
CA ASN A 470 18.68 1.40 2.27
C ASN A 470 19.58 2.20 1.35
N GLY A 471 19.37 3.51 1.26
CA GLY A 471 20.24 4.41 0.50
C GLY A 471 21.63 4.57 1.16
N ILE A 472 22.64 4.96 0.38
CA ILE A 472 23.94 5.41 0.92
C ILE A 472 23.71 6.67 1.77
N VAL A 473 22.74 7.49 1.39
CA VAL A 473 22.18 8.61 2.16
C VAL A 473 20.75 8.22 2.57
N ASP A 474 20.50 8.07 3.88
CA ASP A 474 19.20 7.62 4.43
C ASP A 474 18.05 8.63 4.20
N THR A 475 18.36 9.86 3.77
CA THR A 475 17.38 10.90 3.44
C THR A 475 17.31 11.15 1.94
N PRO A 476 16.68 10.28 1.14
CA PRO A 476 16.81 10.26 -0.33
C PRO A 476 16.19 11.48 -1.05
N SER A 477 15.52 12.37 -0.31
CA SER A 477 14.98 13.66 -0.81
C SER A 477 15.47 14.88 -0.03
N ASP A 478 16.46 14.69 0.85
CA ASP A 478 17.13 15.77 1.57
C ASP A 478 18.63 15.48 1.64
N PHE A 479 19.38 16.08 0.71
CA PHE A 479 20.84 16.08 0.65
C PHE A 479 21.43 17.38 1.21
N GLY A 480 20.56 18.27 1.71
CA GLY A 480 20.95 19.50 2.37
C GLY A 480 21.63 19.27 3.73
N VAL A 481 21.89 20.38 4.42
CA VAL A 481 22.60 20.38 5.70
C VAL A 481 21.87 19.56 6.80
N ARG A 482 20.58 19.35 6.67
CA ARG A 482 19.76 18.53 7.56
C ARG A 482 19.69 17.06 7.17
N GLY A 483 20.06 16.74 5.94
CA GLY A 483 20.13 15.37 5.46
C GLY A 483 21.16 14.54 6.23
N THR A 484 21.02 13.23 6.20
CA THR A 484 22.03 12.33 6.78
C THR A 484 23.30 12.33 5.94
N PRO A 485 24.48 12.28 6.54
CA PRO A 485 25.70 12.12 5.76
C PRO A 485 25.75 10.74 5.09
N PRO A 486 26.39 10.61 3.93
CA PRO A 486 26.53 9.33 3.26
C PRO A 486 27.38 8.35 4.08
N THR A 487 26.94 7.09 4.13
CA THR A 487 27.72 6.01 4.79
C THR A 487 29.01 5.69 4.02
N HIS A 488 28.98 5.83 2.68
CA HIS A 488 30.07 5.56 1.76
C HIS A 488 30.23 6.73 0.78
N PRO A 489 30.78 7.89 1.23
CA PRO A 489 30.83 9.09 0.39
C PRO A 489 31.66 8.90 -0.89
N GLU A 490 32.82 8.24 -0.81
CA GLU A 490 33.70 8.01 -1.95
C GLU A 490 33.03 7.08 -2.99
N LEU A 491 32.25 6.10 -2.54
CA LEU A 491 31.47 5.22 -3.42
C LEU A 491 30.35 5.99 -4.14
N LEU A 492 29.60 6.82 -3.39
CA LEU A 492 28.52 7.63 -3.95
C LEU A 492 29.05 8.56 -5.05
N ASP A 493 30.18 9.22 -4.79
CA ASP A 493 30.81 10.13 -5.70
C ASP A 493 31.36 9.42 -6.95
N SER A 494 32.05 8.29 -6.75
CA SER A 494 32.57 7.48 -7.86
C SER A 494 31.45 6.98 -8.76
N LEU A 495 30.36 6.45 -8.20
CA LEU A 495 29.20 6.00 -8.97
C LEU A 495 28.48 7.16 -9.69
N ALA A 496 28.42 8.35 -9.09
CA ALA A 496 27.86 9.53 -9.73
C ALA A 496 28.70 9.97 -10.94
N CYS A 497 30.03 9.99 -10.80
CA CYS A 497 30.92 10.26 -11.91
C CYS A 497 30.80 9.21 -13.02
N GLU A 498 30.76 7.93 -12.65
CA GLU A 498 30.63 6.83 -13.61
C GLU A 498 29.30 6.86 -14.35
N LEU A 499 28.18 7.15 -13.68
CA LEU A 499 26.88 7.34 -14.32
C LEU A 499 26.96 8.41 -15.42
N MET A 500 27.58 9.56 -15.12
CA MET A 500 27.76 10.65 -16.07
C MET A 500 28.68 10.26 -17.22
N ASP A 501 29.79 9.54 -16.95
CA ASP A 501 30.76 9.09 -17.96
C ASP A 501 30.18 7.99 -18.86
N ASP A 502 29.36 7.12 -18.33
CA ASP A 502 28.62 6.07 -19.05
C ASP A 502 27.41 6.63 -19.84
N GLY A 503 27.34 7.95 -20.05
CA GLY A 503 26.27 8.61 -20.80
C GLY A 503 24.92 8.61 -20.07
N TRP A 504 24.93 8.67 -18.73
CA TRP A 504 23.74 8.69 -17.87
C TRP A 504 22.85 7.44 -18.01
N SER A 505 23.43 6.29 -18.36
CA SER A 505 22.72 5.02 -18.53
C SER A 505 22.33 4.41 -17.19
N THR A 506 21.02 4.36 -16.93
CA THR A 506 20.47 3.70 -15.75
C THR A 506 20.71 2.18 -15.79
N LYS A 507 20.61 1.56 -16.97
CA LYS A 507 20.83 0.10 -17.10
C LYS A 507 22.28 -0.28 -16.82
N ARG A 508 23.26 0.52 -17.26
CA ARG A 508 24.69 0.26 -16.95
C ARG A 508 24.97 0.40 -15.47
N LEU A 509 24.42 1.43 -14.81
CA LEU A 509 24.53 1.59 -13.36
C LEU A 509 23.97 0.36 -12.64
N ILE A 510 22.74 -0.06 -12.94
CA ILE A 510 22.10 -1.23 -12.34
C ILE A 510 22.92 -2.48 -12.58
N ARG A 511 23.36 -2.72 -13.83
CA ARG A 511 24.20 -3.87 -14.19
C ARG A 511 25.44 -3.96 -13.30
N ARG A 512 26.15 -2.84 -13.14
CA ARG A 512 27.35 -2.78 -12.27
C ARG A 512 27.04 -3.15 -10.84
N LEU A 513 25.94 -2.66 -10.29
CA LEU A 513 25.54 -2.91 -8.92
C LEU A 513 25.12 -4.38 -8.68
N VAL A 514 24.28 -4.96 -9.55
CA VAL A 514 23.80 -6.33 -9.37
C VAL A 514 24.87 -7.39 -9.66
N LEU A 515 25.93 -7.03 -10.38
CA LEU A 515 27.09 -7.92 -10.59
C LEU A 515 28.09 -7.90 -9.43
N SER A 516 27.97 -6.97 -8.47
CA SER A 516 28.85 -6.93 -7.29
C SER A 516 28.60 -8.11 -6.34
N ASN A 517 29.61 -8.52 -5.59
CA ASN A 517 29.44 -9.47 -4.50
C ASN A 517 28.60 -8.89 -3.35
N THR A 518 28.65 -7.59 -3.16
CA THR A 518 27.82 -6.87 -2.19
C THR A 518 26.32 -7.12 -2.43
N TYR A 519 25.86 -7.12 -3.69
CA TYR A 519 24.48 -7.46 -4.03
C TYR A 519 24.18 -8.96 -3.87
N ARG A 520 25.17 -9.80 -4.16
CA ARG A 520 25.01 -11.28 -4.17
C ARG A 520 25.06 -11.90 -2.78
N GLN A 521 25.28 -11.13 -1.73
CA GLN A 521 25.36 -11.62 -0.34
C GLN A 521 24.05 -12.28 0.11
N SER A 522 24.19 -13.21 1.06
CA SER A 522 23.08 -13.77 1.84
C SER A 522 22.46 -12.72 2.76
N SER A 523 21.16 -12.86 3.03
CA SER A 523 20.40 -12.03 3.98
C SER A 523 20.48 -12.54 5.42
N GLN A 524 21.16 -13.66 5.68
CA GLN A 524 21.25 -14.25 6.99
C GLN A 524 21.97 -13.33 7.98
N SER A 525 21.38 -13.17 9.17
CA SER A 525 21.95 -12.39 10.23
C SER A 525 23.08 -13.14 10.93
N ARG A 526 24.16 -12.43 11.26
CA ARG A 526 25.30 -12.93 12.05
C ARG A 526 25.42 -12.08 13.30
N ALA A 527 25.40 -12.71 14.49
CA ALA A 527 25.33 -12.02 15.76
C ALA A 527 26.50 -11.04 15.99
N GLU A 528 27.70 -11.44 15.57
CA GLU A 528 28.92 -10.64 15.68
C GLU A 528 28.85 -9.35 14.84
N CYS A 529 28.27 -9.43 13.64
CA CYS A 529 28.09 -8.27 12.78
C CYS A 529 26.92 -7.39 13.25
N ALA A 530 25.81 -8.00 13.67
CA ALA A 530 24.62 -7.29 14.15
C ALA A 530 24.89 -6.50 15.44
N THR A 531 25.87 -6.92 16.25
CA THR A 531 26.29 -6.15 17.44
C THR A 531 27.01 -4.86 17.07
N VAL A 532 27.77 -4.84 15.97
CA VAL A 532 28.56 -3.67 15.54
C VAL A 532 27.74 -2.74 14.65
N ASP A 533 26.94 -3.32 13.72
CA ASP A 533 26.13 -2.61 12.75
C ASP A 533 24.74 -3.26 12.65
N PRO A 534 23.86 -3.03 13.65
CA PRO A 534 22.53 -3.66 13.70
C PRO A 534 21.63 -3.25 12.53
N GLU A 535 21.76 -2.02 12.03
CA GLU A 535 20.98 -1.47 10.93
C GLU A 535 21.53 -1.83 9.56
N ASN A 536 22.63 -2.59 9.48
CA ASN A 536 23.30 -2.99 8.24
C ASN A 536 23.67 -1.80 7.34
N LYS A 537 24.07 -0.68 7.92
CA LYS A 537 24.52 0.53 7.18
C LYS A 537 25.82 0.33 6.42
N LEU A 538 26.59 -0.68 6.79
CA LEU A 538 27.86 -1.04 6.14
C LEU A 538 27.69 -2.15 5.10
N TYR A 539 26.46 -2.62 4.86
CA TYR A 539 26.11 -3.65 3.87
C TYR A 539 26.88 -4.97 4.06
N TRP A 540 27.05 -5.44 5.32
CA TRP A 540 27.71 -6.73 5.60
C TRP A 540 26.85 -7.94 5.23
N ARG A 541 25.54 -7.76 4.94
CA ARG A 541 24.59 -8.74 4.39
C ARG A 541 23.63 -8.07 3.42
N ALA A 542 22.88 -8.86 2.67
CA ALA A 542 21.71 -8.35 1.96
C ALA A 542 20.58 -8.02 2.94
N ASN A 543 19.79 -7.00 2.64
CA ASN A 543 18.58 -6.68 3.41
C ASN A 543 17.41 -7.53 2.90
N ARG A 544 16.72 -8.22 3.81
CA ARG A 544 15.45 -8.88 3.51
C ARG A 544 14.38 -7.80 3.33
N ARG A 545 13.61 -7.88 2.25
CA ARG A 545 12.59 -6.89 1.93
C ARG A 545 11.26 -7.57 1.65
N ARG A 546 10.17 -7.00 2.16
CA ARG A 546 8.83 -7.39 1.73
C ARG A 546 8.61 -6.93 0.29
N LEU A 547 7.90 -7.74 -0.51
CA LEU A 547 7.45 -7.32 -1.83
C LEU A 547 6.54 -6.09 -1.69
N ASP A 548 6.73 -5.10 -2.56
CA ASP A 548 5.81 -3.98 -2.67
C ASP A 548 4.45 -4.45 -3.22
N LEU A 549 3.44 -3.58 -3.12
CA LEU A 549 2.07 -3.87 -3.55
C LEU A 549 2.04 -4.43 -4.97
N GLU A 550 2.76 -3.82 -5.89
CA GLU A 550 2.72 -4.19 -7.31
C GLU A 550 3.36 -5.56 -7.53
N SER A 551 4.55 -5.79 -6.97
CA SER A 551 5.23 -7.07 -7.11
C SER A 551 4.46 -8.20 -6.43
N LEU A 552 3.86 -7.96 -5.27
CA LEU A 552 3.05 -8.96 -4.57
C LEU A 552 1.80 -9.33 -5.38
N ARG A 553 1.01 -8.31 -5.81
CA ARG A 553 -0.22 -8.55 -6.58
C ARG A 553 0.08 -9.21 -7.93
N ASP A 554 1.08 -8.72 -8.63
CA ASP A 554 1.48 -9.27 -9.93
C ASP A 554 1.99 -10.72 -9.80
N SER A 555 2.67 -11.05 -8.68
CA SER A 555 3.09 -12.43 -8.38
C SER A 555 1.92 -13.36 -8.13
N LEU A 556 0.90 -12.92 -7.37
CA LEU A 556 -0.32 -13.70 -7.15
C LEU A 556 -0.97 -14.08 -8.49
N ILE A 557 -1.08 -13.13 -9.42
CA ILE A 557 -1.66 -13.36 -10.74
C ILE A 557 -0.75 -14.24 -11.61
N ALA A 558 0.57 -14.03 -11.55
CA ALA A 558 1.53 -14.76 -12.37
C ALA A 558 1.59 -16.26 -11.99
N VAL A 559 1.66 -16.57 -10.68
CA VAL A 559 1.69 -17.95 -10.22
C VAL A 559 0.35 -18.67 -10.45
N ALA A 560 -0.75 -17.93 -10.44
CA ALA A 560 -2.07 -18.43 -10.85
C ALA A 560 -2.17 -18.68 -12.36
N GLY A 561 -1.19 -18.22 -13.16
CA GLY A 561 -1.16 -18.41 -14.61
C GLY A 561 -2.10 -17.48 -15.38
N ARG A 562 -2.47 -16.33 -14.80
CA ARG A 562 -3.47 -15.42 -15.33
C ARG A 562 -2.91 -14.06 -15.78
N LEU A 563 -1.60 -13.83 -15.65
CA LEU A 563 -1.02 -12.52 -15.94
C LEU A 563 -1.26 -12.11 -17.39
N ASP A 564 -1.96 -10.98 -17.58
CA ASP A 564 -2.08 -10.31 -18.86
C ASP A 564 -0.81 -9.50 -19.13
N GLU A 565 -0.10 -9.90 -20.17
CA GLU A 565 1.19 -9.30 -20.57
C GLU A 565 1.05 -8.04 -21.44
N LYS A 566 -0.16 -7.57 -21.69
CA LYS A 566 -0.41 -6.35 -22.49
C LYS A 566 0.25 -5.14 -21.85
N MET A 567 1.08 -4.43 -22.61
CA MET A 567 1.74 -3.22 -22.17
C MET A 567 0.97 -1.96 -22.59
N GLY A 568 1.09 -0.91 -21.78
CA GLY A 568 0.59 0.43 -22.08
C GLY A 568 -0.94 0.55 -22.12
N GLY A 569 -1.43 1.74 -22.46
CA GLY A 569 -2.85 2.02 -22.61
C GLY A 569 -3.56 2.47 -21.34
N PRO A 570 -4.87 2.74 -21.38
CA PRO A 570 -5.64 3.29 -20.28
C PRO A 570 -5.52 2.49 -18.98
N SER A 571 -5.61 3.21 -17.86
CA SER A 571 -5.60 2.62 -16.52
C SER A 571 -6.85 1.78 -16.27
N VAL A 572 -6.72 0.72 -15.45
CA VAL A 572 -7.79 -0.24 -15.12
C VAL A 572 -8.01 -0.29 -13.60
N SER A 573 -9.24 -0.57 -13.16
CA SER A 573 -9.47 -0.85 -11.74
C SER A 573 -8.74 -2.13 -11.32
N LEU A 574 -8.05 -2.07 -10.16
CA LEU A 574 -7.38 -3.23 -9.58
C LEU A 574 -8.19 -3.87 -8.44
N THR A 575 -9.22 -3.19 -7.95
CA THR A 575 -9.98 -3.53 -6.74
C THR A 575 -11.37 -4.04 -7.00
N ASP A 576 -11.93 -3.79 -8.18
CA ASP A 576 -13.30 -4.12 -8.51
C ASP A 576 -13.39 -5.44 -9.28
N ALA A 577 -14.37 -6.25 -8.94
CA ALA A 577 -14.66 -7.47 -9.71
C ALA A 577 -15.39 -7.13 -11.04
N PRO A 578 -15.10 -7.83 -12.12
CA PRO A 578 -14.08 -8.87 -12.26
C PRO A 578 -12.66 -8.29 -12.18
N PHE A 579 -11.83 -8.90 -11.32
CA PHE A 579 -10.48 -8.38 -11.06
C PHE A 579 -9.61 -8.40 -12.30
N SER A 580 -9.01 -7.24 -12.59
CA SER A 580 -8.07 -7.12 -13.70
C SER A 580 -6.85 -8.02 -13.51
N THR A 581 -6.45 -8.70 -14.57
CA THR A 581 -5.23 -9.53 -14.61
C THR A 581 -4.01 -8.78 -15.18
N ARG A 582 -4.18 -7.50 -15.54
CA ARG A 582 -3.08 -6.64 -15.98
C ARG A 582 -2.12 -6.35 -14.83
N ARG A 583 -0.87 -6.04 -15.18
CA ARG A 583 0.13 -5.62 -14.20
C ARG A 583 -0.32 -4.39 -13.42
N SER A 584 0.04 -4.35 -12.14
CA SER A 584 -0.40 -3.31 -11.19
C SER A 584 0.08 -1.90 -11.57
N VAL A 585 1.16 -1.77 -12.34
CA VAL A 585 1.61 -0.48 -12.87
C VAL A 585 0.56 0.21 -13.76
N TYR A 586 -0.37 -0.55 -14.32
CA TYR A 586 -1.51 -0.05 -15.12
C TYR A 586 -2.78 0.20 -14.30
N GLY A 587 -2.70 0.10 -12.99
CA GLY A 587 -3.82 0.38 -12.08
C GLY A 587 -4.22 1.86 -12.08
N PHE A 588 -5.52 2.11 -11.97
CA PHE A 588 -6.08 3.45 -11.79
C PHE A 588 -5.76 3.97 -10.38
N ILE A 589 -5.17 5.15 -10.30
CA ILE A 589 -4.77 5.79 -9.04
C ILE A 589 -5.64 7.01 -8.77
N GLU A 590 -6.55 6.85 -7.80
CA GLU A 590 -7.39 7.92 -7.29
C GLU A 590 -6.64 8.70 -6.20
N ARG A 591 -6.31 9.96 -6.48
CA ARG A 591 -5.49 10.80 -5.60
C ARG A 591 -6.14 11.05 -4.23
N GLN A 592 -7.46 11.27 -4.21
CA GLN A 592 -8.18 11.65 -2.99
C GLN A 592 -8.69 10.45 -2.19
N ASN A 593 -8.98 9.37 -2.85
CA ASN A 593 -9.55 8.17 -2.24
C ASN A 593 -8.75 6.94 -2.66
N LEU A 594 -7.51 6.89 -2.21
CA LEU A 594 -6.67 5.72 -2.46
C LEU A 594 -7.31 4.49 -1.80
N PRO A 595 -7.58 3.40 -2.53
CA PRO A 595 -8.22 2.20 -1.98
C PRO A 595 -7.49 1.65 -0.74
N ALA A 596 -8.23 1.02 0.18
CA ALA A 596 -7.66 0.45 1.41
C ALA A 596 -6.52 -0.54 1.12
N PHE A 597 -6.65 -1.35 0.07
CA PHE A 597 -5.61 -2.26 -0.39
C PHE A 597 -4.26 -1.56 -0.64
N PHE A 598 -4.27 -0.42 -1.33
CA PHE A 598 -3.06 0.35 -1.61
C PHE A 598 -2.42 0.87 -0.31
N ARG A 599 -3.23 1.41 0.61
CA ARG A 599 -2.73 1.90 1.91
C ARG A 599 -2.19 0.79 2.79
N THR A 600 -2.85 -0.37 2.80
CA THR A 600 -2.43 -1.54 3.59
C THR A 600 -1.06 -2.05 3.18
N PHE A 601 -0.70 -1.92 1.89
CA PHE A 601 0.59 -2.37 1.36
C PHE A 601 1.56 -1.23 1.05
N ASP A 602 1.48 -0.13 1.81
CA ASP A 602 2.45 0.97 1.81
C ASP A 602 2.63 1.65 0.46
N PHE A 603 1.57 1.74 -0.36
CA PHE A 603 1.63 2.47 -1.62
C PHE A 603 1.94 3.95 -1.40
N ALA A 604 2.69 4.55 -2.31
CA ALA A 604 3.07 5.96 -2.24
C ALA A 604 1.85 6.89 -2.19
N ASN A 605 1.93 7.93 -1.36
CA ASN A 605 0.90 8.97 -1.34
C ASN A 605 0.99 9.82 -2.63
N PRO A 606 -0.03 9.79 -3.52
CA PRO A 606 0.04 10.51 -4.78
C PRO A 606 -0.13 12.04 -4.64
N ASN A 607 -0.32 12.57 -3.42
CA ASN A 607 -0.40 14.00 -3.18
C ASN A 607 0.95 14.68 -3.00
N THR A 608 2.00 13.89 -2.71
CA THR A 608 3.34 14.40 -2.43
C THR A 608 4.40 13.56 -3.12
N HIS A 609 5.53 14.16 -3.39
CA HIS A 609 6.72 13.43 -3.78
C HIS A 609 7.07 12.36 -2.75
N THR A 610 7.25 11.11 -3.19
CA THR A 610 7.62 9.98 -2.34
C THR A 610 8.91 9.35 -2.91
N PRO A 611 10.06 9.58 -2.26
CA PRO A 611 11.35 9.06 -2.75
C PRO A 611 11.56 7.59 -2.44
N GLU A 612 10.93 7.12 -1.36
CA GLU A 612 10.99 5.78 -0.84
C GLU A 612 9.69 5.48 -0.11
N ARG A 613 9.18 4.27 -0.25
CA ARG A 613 7.99 3.82 0.47
C ARG A 613 8.37 3.25 1.82
N PRO A 614 7.58 3.48 2.88
CA PRO A 614 7.75 2.74 4.13
C PRO A 614 7.57 1.24 3.87
N GLN A 615 8.19 0.40 4.69
CA GLN A 615 7.99 -1.04 4.68
C GLN A 615 7.45 -1.48 6.05
N THR A 616 6.12 -1.54 6.16
CA THR A 616 5.47 -1.97 7.39
C THR A 616 5.12 -3.45 7.34
N THR A 617 5.10 -4.11 8.50
CA THR A 617 4.54 -5.45 8.66
C THR A 617 3.33 -5.32 9.58
N ALA A 618 2.15 -5.27 8.98
CA ALA A 618 0.88 -5.05 9.69
C ALA A 618 -0.03 -6.28 9.59
N PRO A 619 -0.77 -6.63 10.65
CA PRO A 619 -1.72 -7.75 10.62
C PRO A 619 -2.75 -7.65 9.49
N GLN A 620 -3.12 -6.44 9.08
CA GLN A 620 -4.05 -6.17 7.99
C GLN A 620 -3.58 -6.73 6.65
N GLN A 621 -2.27 -6.86 6.43
CA GLN A 621 -1.70 -7.44 5.22
C GLN A 621 -1.96 -8.96 5.15
N ALA A 622 -1.76 -9.67 6.27
CA ALA A 622 -2.10 -11.08 6.37
C ALA A 622 -3.61 -11.31 6.25
N LEU A 623 -4.43 -10.49 6.93
CA LEU A 623 -5.89 -10.55 6.84
C LEU A 623 -6.40 -10.26 5.43
N PHE A 624 -5.75 -9.38 4.68
CA PHE A 624 -6.08 -9.16 3.27
C PHE A 624 -5.83 -10.42 2.44
N LEU A 625 -4.67 -11.06 2.56
CA LEU A 625 -4.36 -12.28 1.81
C LEU A 625 -5.28 -13.45 2.21
N MET A 626 -5.76 -13.47 3.47
CA MET A 626 -6.68 -14.48 3.96
C MET A 626 -8.12 -14.28 3.46
N ASN A 627 -8.63 -13.04 3.44
CA ASN A 627 -10.05 -12.75 3.31
C ASN A 627 -10.43 -12.03 2.00
N SER A 628 -9.45 -11.49 1.26
CA SER A 628 -9.75 -10.77 0.03
C SER A 628 -10.28 -11.69 -1.07
N PRO A 629 -11.43 -11.37 -1.68
CA PRO A 629 -11.94 -12.11 -2.83
C PRO A 629 -10.91 -12.24 -3.97
N PHE A 630 -10.08 -11.21 -4.16
CA PHE A 630 -9.00 -11.25 -5.13
C PHE A 630 -7.96 -12.34 -4.80
N ALA A 631 -7.48 -12.40 -3.56
CA ALA A 631 -6.48 -13.39 -3.15
C ALA A 631 -7.04 -14.82 -3.20
N ILE A 632 -8.28 -15.00 -2.75
CA ILE A 632 -9.02 -16.26 -2.81
C ILE A 632 -9.18 -16.73 -4.26
N GLU A 633 -9.54 -15.82 -5.17
CA GLU A 633 -9.65 -16.13 -6.61
C GLU A 633 -8.31 -16.62 -7.17
N GLN A 634 -7.17 -15.96 -6.84
CA GLN A 634 -5.87 -16.40 -7.32
C GLN A 634 -5.46 -17.76 -6.72
N ALA A 635 -5.78 -18.02 -5.45
CA ALA A 635 -5.55 -19.34 -4.83
C ALA A 635 -6.35 -20.45 -5.51
N THR A 636 -7.60 -20.16 -5.90
CA THR A 636 -8.45 -21.08 -6.67
C THR A 636 -7.82 -21.43 -8.01
N PHE A 637 -7.45 -20.42 -8.81
CA PHE A 637 -6.81 -20.67 -10.11
C PHE A 637 -5.46 -21.37 -9.99
N LEU A 638 -4.67 -21.07 -8.96
CA LEU A 638 -3.41 -21.75 -8.69
C LEU A 638 -3.64 -23.24 -8.39
N ALA A 639 -4.62 -23.56 -7.54
CA ALA A 639 -4.99 -24.94 -7.24
C ALA A 639 -5.45 -25.70 -8.49
N ASP A 640 -6.31 -25.07 -9.31
CA ASP A 640 -6.81 -25.68 -10.56
C ASP A 640 -5.69 -25.89 -11.58
N ARG A 641 -4.73 -24.95 -11.66
CA ARG A 641 -3.53 -25.09 -12.51
C ARG A 641 -2.70 -26.31 -12.17
N THR A 642 -2.74 -26.79 -10.92
CA THR A 642 -2.02 -28.01 -10.51
C THR A 642 -2.76 -29.29 -10.80
N ASP A 643 -4.07 -29.22 -11.05
CA ASP A 643 -4.91 -30.40 -11.31
C ASP A 643 -4.81 -30.87 -12.77
N THR A 644 -4.41 -30.03 -13.70
CA THR A 644 -4.27 -30.38 -15.12
C THR A 644 -3.10 -31.35 -15.29
N PRO A 645 -3.29 -32.54 -15.90
CA PRO A 645 -2.18 -33.43 -16.27
C PRO A 645 -1.19 -32.66 -17.14
N GLY A 646 0.07 -32.66 -16.78
CA GLY A 646 1.11 -31.85 -17.39
C GLY A 646 1.15 -31.97 -18.90
N VAL A 647 1.30 -30.82 -19.58
CA VAL A 647 1.80 -30.80 -20.97
C VAL A 647 3.13 -31.55 -20.98
N ALA A 648 3.20 -32.57 -21.79
CA ALA A 648 4.34 -33.51 -21.87
C ALA A 648 5.63 -32.72 -22.19
N GLY A 649 6.67 -32.88 -21.37
CA GLY A 649 7.98 -32.32 -21.65
C GLY A 649 9.11 -32.69 -20.69
N VAL A 650 8.82 -33.10 -19.47
CA VAL A 650 9.88 -33.47 -18.51
C VAL A 650 9.63 -34.89 -17.98
N LYS A 651 10.43 -35.85 -18.43
CA LYS A 651 10.51 -37.19 -17.79
C LYS A 651 11.10 -36.94 -16.39
N PRO A 652 10.40 -37.36 -15.31
CA PRO A 652 10.99 -37.28 -13.98
C PRO A 652 12.18 -38.27 -13.94
N LYS A 653 13.33 -37.79 -13.46
CA LYS A 653 14.39 -38.71 -12.99
C LYS A 653 13.82 -39.42 -11.77
N ALA A 654 13.42 -40.65 -11.96
CA ALA A 654 12.95 -41.54 -10.91
C ALA A 654 14.09 -41.79 -9.90
N SER A 655 13.92 -41.37 -8.65
CA SER A 655 14.68 -41.94 -7.54
C SER A 655 14.27 -43.39 -7.35
N PRO A 656 15.22 -44.33 -7.23
CA PRO A 656 14.93 -45.77 -7.27
C PRO A 656 14.23 -46.35 -6.04
N GLN A 657 13.74 -45.59 -5.10
CA GLN A 657 13.25 -46.08 -3.80
C GLN A 657 11.72 -46.06 -3.60
N ILE A 658 10.92 -45.73 -4.61
CA ILE A 658 9.45 -45.78 -4.49
C ILE A 658 8.85 -46.69 -5.58
N ALA A 659 9.25 -47.93 -5.57
CA ALA A 659 8.67 -48.96 -6.42
C ALA A 659 7.87 -49.95 -5.57
N ASN A 660 6.84 -49.49 -4.86
CA ASN A 660 5.72 -50.32 -4.38
C ASN A 660 4.67 -49.42 -3.69
N VAL A 661 3.89 -48.65 -4.44
CA VAL A 661 2.71 -48.01 -3.89
C VAL A 661 1.51 -48.30 -4.78
N GLN A 662 0.69 -49.17 -4.30
CA GLN A 662 -0.69 -49.33 -4.72
C GLN A 662 -1.40 -48.02 -4.47
N SER A 663 -1.57 -47.19 -5.41
CA SER A 663 -2.63 -46.37 -5.92
C SER A 663 -2.05 -45.15 -6.67
N ASN A 664 -2.46 -44.95 -7.89
CA ASN A 664 -2.24 -43.75 -8.71
C ASN A 664 -2.66 -42.44 -7.96
N ALA A 665 -3.53 -42.53 -6.93
CA ALA A 665 -4.06 -41.40 -6.18
C ALA A 665 -3.03 -40.74 -5.22
N ALA A 666 -2.29 -41.56 -4.43
CA ALA A 666 -1.27 -40.99 -3.51
C ALA A 666 -0.11 -40.35 -4.27
N ALA A 667 0.37 -41.02 -5.35
CA ALA A 667 1.41 -40.44 -6.20
C ALA A 667 0.94 -39.14 -6.90
N ASN A 668 -0.35 -39.06 -7.24
CA ASN A 668 -0.93 -37.81 -7.79
C ASN A 668 -0.95 -36.70 -6.78
N ARG A 669 -1.31 -36.93 -5.50
CA ARG A 669 -1.28 -35.94 -4.45
C ARG A 669 0.13 -35.37 -4.22
N VAL A 670 1.13 -36.24 -4.11
CA VAL A 670 2.54 -35.83 -3.97
C VAL A 670 2.98 -34.98 -5.15
N ARG A 671 2.68 -35.39 -6.39
CA ARG A 671 3.01 -34.62 -7.59
C ARG A 671 2.32 -33.23 -7.58
N ARG A 672 1.06 -33.16 -7.17
CA ARG A 672 0.28 -31.93 -7.12
C ARG A 672 0.82 -30.96 -6.05
N ILE A 673 1.19 -31.48 -4.86
CA ILE A 673 1.83 -30.69 -3.80
C ILE A 673 3.17 -30.14 -4.29
N ASN A 674 4.04 -30.99 -4.85
CA ASN A 674 5.33 -30.55 -5.39
C ASN A 674 5.14 -29.45 -6.44
N ARG A 675 4.13 -29.57 -7.31
CA ARG A 675 3.81 -28.55 -8.31
C ARG A 675 3.34 -27.23 -7.70
N LEU A 676 2.53 -27.28 -6.62
CA LEU A 676 2.14 -26.08 -5.87
C LEU A 676 3.36 -25.35 -5.32
N PHE A 677 4.24 -26.04 -4.60
CA PHE A 677 5.47 -25.46 -4.04
C PHE A 677 6.37 -24.90 -5.14
N ARG A 678 6.54 -25.63 -6.24
CA ARG A 678 7.35 -25.15 -7.37
C ARG A 678 6.78 -23.88 -8.01
N LEU A 679 5.48 -23.79 -8.20
CA LEU A 679 4.84 -22.59 -8.80
C LEU A 679 4.89 -21.37 -7.86
N THR A 680 4.75 -21.59 -6.55
CA THR A 680 4.69 -20.50 -5.58
C THR A 680 6.06 -20.08 -5.04
N LEU A 681 6.85 -21.07 -4.60
CA LEU A 681 8.10 -20.83 -3.88
C LEU A 681 9.35 -21.14 -4.74
N GLY A 682 9.14 -21.70 -5.95
CA GLY A 682 10.21 -22.03 -6.88
C GLY A 682 11.09 -23.21 -6.42
N ARG A 683 10.61 -24.02 -5.48
CA ARG A 683 11.31 -25.21 -4.95
C ARG A 683 10.34 -26.35 -4.67
N GLU A 684 10.85 -27.52 -4.47
CA GLU A 684 10.08 -28.63 -3.91
C GLU A 684 9.91 -28.46 -2.39
N PRO A 685 8.85 -29.05 -1.80
CA PRO A 685 8.68 -29.07 -0.34
C PRO A 685 9.78 -29.89 0.33
N ALA A 686 10.18 -29.52 1.54
CA ALA A 686 10.93 -30.38 2.41
C ALA A 686 10.08 -31.60 2.84
N LEU A 687 10.69 -32.64 3.37
CA LEU A 687 9.94 -33.84 3.76
C LEU A 687 8.85 -33.56 4.80
N GLU A 688 9.15 -32.70 5.77
CA GLU A 688 8.19 -32.27 6.80
C GLU A 688 7.04 -31.50 6.17
N GLU A 689 7.32 -30.49 5.32
CA GLU A 689 6.30 -29.73 4.61
C GLU A 689 5.41 -30.59 3.71
N LEU A 690 5.99 -31.61 3.07
CA LEU A 690 5.25 -32.58 2.25
C LEU A 690 4.31 -33.40 3.14
N THR A 691 4.79 -33.86 4.30
CA THR A 691 4.00 -34.66 5.25
C THR A 691 2.83 -33.85 5.77
N ASP A 692 3.08 -32.65 6.25
CA ASP A 692 2.05 -31.71 6.75
C ASP A 692 1.00 -31.39 5.67
N ALA A 693 1.46 -31.16 4.43
CA ALA A 693 0.56 -30.87 3.32
C ALA A 693 -0.32 -32.11 2.95
N LEU A 694 0.22 -33.33 3.04
CA LEU A 694 -0.56 -34.55 2.83
C LEU A 694 -1.60 -34.77 3.92
N GLU A 695 -1.22 -34.62 5.20
CA GLU A 695 -2.15 -34.69 6.33
C GLU A 695 -3.26 -33.62 6.24
N PHE A 696 -2.90 -32.39 5.86
CA PHE A 696 -3.86 -31.31 5.64
C PHE A 696 -4.87 -31.64 4.53
N ILE A 697 -4.42 -32.17 3.41
CA ILE A 697 -5.30 -32.55 2.28
C ILE A 697 -6.22 -33.71 2.64
N ASP A 698 -5.77 -34.67 3.45
CA ASP A 698 -6.55 -35.85 3.83
C ASP A 698 -7.50 -35.61 5.02
N GLY A 699 -7.29 -34.53 5.81
CA GLY A 699 -8.00 -34.21 7.06
C GLY A 699 -9.31 -33.42 6.93
N GLY A 700 -10.05 -33.48 5.81
CA GLY A 700 -11.30 -32.73 5.60
C GLY A 700 -12.44 -33.10 6.53
N ASP A 701 -13.08 -32.10 7.19
CA ASP A 701 -14.23 -32.28 8.11
C ASP A 701 -15.53 -32.57 7.33
N PRO A 702 -16.16 -33.75 7.48
CA PRO A 702 -17.43 -34.10 6.82
C PRO A 702 -18.63 -33.22 7.25
N ALA A 703 -18.59 -32.61 8.45
CA ALA A 703 -19.71 -31.83 8.98
C ALA A 703 -19.91 -30.50 8.25
N VAL A 704 -18.83 -29.88 7.77
CA VAL A 704 -18.89 -28.63 7.01
C VAL A 704 -19.55 -28.84 5.62
N LEU A 705 -19.29 -29.98 4.98
CA LEU A 705 -19.88 -30.32 3.69
C LEU A 705 -21.40 -30.53 3.75
N SER A 706 -21.93 -31.06 4.87
CA SER A 706 -23.36 -31.28 5.02
C SER A 706 -24.19 -30.01 5.23
N THR A 707 -23.63 -29.04 5.94
CA THR A 707 -24.26 -27.72 6.16
C THR A 707 -24.37 -26.95 4.84
N ILE A 708 -23.36 -27.06 3.97
CA ILE A 708 -23.32 -26.39 2.68
C ILE A 708 -24.29 -27.01 1.68
N GLN A 709 -24.39 -28.34 1.65
CA GLN A 709 -25.36 -29.01 0.78
C GLN A 709 -26.80 -28.60 1.09
N SER A 710 -27.14 -28.30 2.37
CA SER A 710 -28.45 -27.81 2.71
C SER A 710 -28.73 -26.37 2.24
N GLN A 711 -27.71 -25.52 2.20
CA GLN A 711 -27.81 -24.14 1.70
C GLN A 711 -27.90 -24.09 0.19
N LEU A 712 -27.24 -24.99 -0.54
CA LEU A 712 -27.24 -25.06 -2.01
C LEU A 712 -28.61 -25.44 -2.60
N THR A 713 -29.60 -25.83 -1.79
CA THR A 713 -30.95 -26.20 -2.27
C THR A 713 -31.79 -24.99 -2.60
N TRP A 714 -31.50 -23.80 -2.06
CA TRP A 714 -32.22 -22.55 -2.32
C TRP A 714 -31.48 -21.62 -3.27
N GLN A 715 -32.24 -21.00 -4.18
CA GLN A 715 -31.79 -19.95 -5.09
C GLN A 715 -32.77 -18.78 -5.07
N PHE A 716 -32.27 -17.56 -5.26
CA PHE A 716 -33.01 -16.32 -5.21
C PHE A 716 -32.85 -15.58 -6.55
N GLY A 717 -34.01 -15.26 -7.17
CA GLY A 717 -33.99 -14.74 -8.52
C GLY A 717 -35.24 -13.97 -8.87
N TRP A 718 -35.36 -13.68 -10.15
CA TRP A 718 -36.51 -13.05 -10.76
C TRP A 718 -36.86 -13.75 -12.07
N GLY A 719 -38.03 -13.42 -12.63
CA GLY A 719 -38.44 -13.95 -13.93
C GLY A 719 -39.96 -13.99 -14.13
N THR A 720 -40.37 -14.86 -15.02
CA THR A 720 -41.79 -14.99 -15.42
C THR A 720 -42.26 -16.43 -15.33
N VAL A 721 -43.57 -16.62 -15.21
CA VAL A 721 -44.23 -17.91 -15.40
C VAL A 721 -44.78 -17.97 -16.84
N ASP A 722 -44.33 -18.95 -17.61
CA ASP A 722 -44.93 -19.30 -18.91
C ASP A 722 -46.16 -20.16 -18.64
N GLU A 723 -47.35 -19.54 -18.71
CA GLU A 723 -48.64 -20.20 -18.41
C GLU A 723 -48.96 -21.35 -19.37
N PRO A 724 -48.74 -21.20 -20.70
CA PRO A 724 -48.94 -22.31 -21.66
C PRO A 724 -47.99 -23.48 -21.43
N ALA A 725 -46.68 -23.19 -21.21
CA ALA A 725 -45.68 -24.23 -20.98
C ALA A 725 -45.65 -24.74 -19.51
N ARG A 726 -46.33 -24.05 -18.60
CA ARG A 726 -46.32 -24.32 -17.15
C ARG A 726 -44.92 -24.37 -16.54
N THR A 727 -44.04 -23.52 -17.03
CA THR A 727 -42.63 -23.44 -16.62
C THR A 727 -42.29 -22.04 -16.08
N VAL A 728 -41.14 -21.94 -15.44
CA VAL A 728 -40.64 -20.68 -14.89
C VAL A 728 -39.33 -20.30 -15.59
N GLN A 729 -39.30 -19.14 -16.20
CA GLN A 729 -38.07 -18.48 -16.65
C GLN A 729 -37.43 -17.84 -15.42
N PHE A 730 -36.28 -18.33 -15.00
CA PHE A 730 -35.59 -17.89 -13.78
C PHE A 730 -34.23 -17.32 -14.11
N GLN A 731 -33.95 -16.13 -13.56
CA GLN A 731 -32.66 -15.50 -13.59
C GLN A 731 -32.23 -15.16 -12.15
N PRO A 732 -30.99 -15.44 -11.72
CA PRO A 732 -30.51 -15.08 -10.38
C PRO A 732 -30.50 -13.56 -10.18
N LEU A 733 -30.84 -13.08 -8.99
CA LEU A 733 -30.62 -11.69 -8.58
C LEU A 733 -29.10 -11.49 -8.38
N PRO A 734 -28.49 -10.49 -9.06
CA PRO A 734 -27.04 -10.37 -9.10
C PRO A 734 -26.40 -9.65 -7.90
N HIS A 735 -27.19 -8.88 -7.14
CA HIS A 735 -26.66 -8.03 -6.07
C HIS A 735 -27.25 -8.39 -4.71
N PHE A 736 -26.37 -8.56 -3.70
CA PHE A 736 -26.75 -8.80 -2.32
C PHE A 736 -26.21 -7.70 -1.41
N ALA A 737 -27.09 -7.00 -0.71
CA ALA A 737 -26.71 -5.96 0.23
C ALA A 737 -27.76 -5.84 1.35
N LYS A 738 -27.33 -5.58 2.58
CA LYS A 738 -28.20 -5.39 3.75
C LYS A 738 -29.22 -6.53 3.91
N ASP A 739 -28.74 -7.78 3.83
CA ASP A 739 -29.54 -9.00 3.92
C ASP A 739 -30.68 -9.09 2.90
N THR A 740 -30.46 -8.58 1.70
CA THR A 740 -31.44 -8.54 0.61
C THR A 740 -30.78 -8.82 -0.74
N TRP A 741 -31.35 -9.73 -1.51
CA TRP A 741 -31.05 -9.92 -2.93
C TRP A 741 -31.83 -8.93 -3.79
N GLN A 742 -31.20 -8.26 -4.77
CA GLN A 742 -31.79 -7.23 -5.62
C GLN A 742 -31.06 -7.10 -6.97
N GLY A 743 -31.60 -6.30 -7.89
CA GLY A 743 -31.06 -6.14 -9.25
C GLY A 743 -29.70 -5.43 -9.31
N GLY A 744 -29.49 -4.41 -8.48
CA GLY A 744 -28.28 -3.58 -8.48
C GLY A 744 -28.09 -2.87 -7.16
N PRO A 745 -27.07 -1.99 -7.06
CA PRO A 745 -26.73 -1.30 -5.79
C PRO A 745 -27.79 -0.29 -5.32
N GLY A 746 -28.74 0.10 -6.19
CA GLY A 746 -29.85 1.02 -5.89
C GLY A 746 -31.20 0.40 -6.24
N LEU A 747 -32.27 0.90 -5.58
CA LEU A 747 -33.66 0.55 -5.88
C LEU A 747 -34.45 1.82 -6.20
N PRO A 748 -35.32 1.82 -7.22
CA PRO A 748 -35.54 0.70 -8.16
C PRO A 748 -34.36 0.50 -9.11
N ASP A 749 -34.10 -0.76 -9.50
CA ASP A 749 -33.11 -1.10 -10.51
C ASP A 749 -33.62 -0.75 -11.91
N ALA A 750 -32.72 -0.31 -12.82
CA ALA A 750 -33.08 0.15 -14.15
C ALA A 750 -33.66 -0.95 -15.06
N ALA A 751 -33.31 -2.22 -14.83
CA ALA A 751 -33.71 -3.35 -15.66
C ALA A 751 -34.90 -4.11 -15.06
N ILE A 752 -34.94 -4.31 -13.75
CA ILE A 752 -35.91 -5.18 -13.06
C ILE A 752 -36.73 -4.46 -11.99
N GLY A 753 -36.68 -3.13 -11.93
CA GLY A 753 -37.46 -2.32 -11.03
C GLY A 753 -37.22 -2.59 -9.55
N TRP A 754 -38.31 -2.91 -8.81
CA TRP A 754 -38.29 -3.16 -7.37
C TRP A 754 -38.06 -4.63 -6.97
N ALA A 755 -37.72 -5.52 -7.95
CA ALA A 755 -37.57 -6.94 -7.63
C ALA A 755 -36.49 -7.17 -6.59
N LEU A 756 -36.88 -7.67 -5.42
CA LEU A 756 -35.99 -8.01 -4.32
C LEU A 756 -36.53 -9.18 -3.48
N LEU A 757 -35.62 -9.85 -2.75
CA LEU A 757 -35.94 -10.92 -1.80
C LEU A 757 -35.07 -10.78 -0.55
N ASN A 758 -35.71 -10.93 0.62
CA ASN A 758 -35.06 -11.05 1.91
C ASN A 758 -35.46 -12.38 2.59
N ALA A 759 -35.05 -12.65 3.81
CA ALA A 759 -35.28 -13.93 4.49
C ALA A 759 -36.77 -14.32 4.59
N THR A 760 -37.67 -13.37 4.76
CA THR A 760 -39.09 -13.64 5.05
C THR A 760 -40.07 -13.24 3.93
N GLY A 761 -39.61 -12.47 2.93
CA GLY A 761 -40.48 -11.95 1.87
C GLY A 761 -39.70 -11.29 0.74
N GLY A 762 -40.23 -10.19 0.22
CA GLY A 762 -39.64 -9.44 -0.86
C GLY A 762 -40.56 -8.40 -1.47
N HIS A 763 -40.22 -7.94 -2.65
CA HIS A 763 -41.05 -7.07 -3.50
C HIS A 763 -40.91 -7.56 -4.94
N PRO A 764 -41.98 -7.74 -5.72
CA PRO A 764 -41.90 -8.01 -7.17
C PRO A 764 -41.43 -6.76 -7.92
N GLY A 765 -40.84 -6.93 -9.07
CA GLY A 765 -40.49 -5.83 -9.98
C GLY A 765 -41.72 -5.26 -10.70
N ASP A 766 -42.12 -5.88 -11.78
CA ASP A 766 -43.37 -5.61 -12.54
C ASP A 766 -43.94 -6.95 -13.01
N ALA A 767 -44.92 -6.93 -13.93
CA ALA A 767 -45.53 -8.13 -14.44
C ALA A 767 -44.59 -9.13 -15.15
N LEU A 768 -43.40 -8.66 -15.58
CA LEU A 768 -42.37 -9.47 -16.22
C LEU A 768 -41.21 -9.83 -15.29
N HIS A 769 -41.12 -9.20 -14.11
CA HIS A 769 -40.03 -9.33 -13.18
C HIS A 769 -40.52 -9.78 -11.80
N ALA A 770 -41.22 -10.92 -11.76
CA ALA A 770 -41.64 -11.55 -10.50
C ALA A 770 -40.44 -11.95 -9.65
N SER A 771 -40.54 -11.78 -8.34
CA SER A 771 -39.53 -12.29 -7.39
C SER A 771 -39.74 -13.78 -7.16
N ILE A 772 -38.64 -14.57 -7.24
CA ILE A 772 -38.69 -16.02 -7.27
C ILE A 772 -37.73 -16.62 -6.26
N ARG A 773 -38.24 -17.38 -5.29
CA ARG A 773 -37.45 -18.34 -4.52
C ARG A 773 -37.56 -19.70 -5.17
N ARG A 774 -36.42 -20.31 -5.48
CA ARG A 774 -36.35 -21.65 -6.08
C ARG A 774 -35.70 -22.61 -5.12
N TRP A 775 -36.38 -23.74 -4.86
CA TRP A 775 -35.79 -24.86 -4.16
C TRP A 775 -35.53 -26.00 -5.14
N THR A 776 -34.43 -26.71 -5.01
CA THR A 776 -34.04 -27.87 -5.83
C THR A 776 -34.05 -29.12 -4.99
N ALA A 777 -34.78 -30.16 -5.41
CA ALA A 777 -34.89 -31.41 -4.70
C ALA A 777 -33.55 -32.17 -4.65
N PRO A 778 -32.99 -32.46 -3.46
CA PRO A 778 -31.73 -33.18 -3.31
C PRO A 778 -31.84 -34.68 -3.57
N ALA A 779 -33.06 -35.22 -3.47
CA ALA A 779 -33.34 -36.66 -3.67
C ALA A 779 -34.77 -36.83 -4.23
N ALA A 780 -35.09 -38.04 -4.70
CA ALA A 780 -36.45 -38.42 -5.06
C ALA A 780 -37.26 -38.70 -3.80
N GLY A 781 -38.58 -38.33 -3.82
CA GLY A 781 -39.45 -38.58 -2.69
C GLY A 781 -40.81 -37.90 -2.85
N LYS A 782 -41.60 -37.90 -1.76
CA LYS A 782 -42.85 -37.21 -1.63
C LYS A 782 -42.64 -35.92 -0.87
N LEU A 783 -42.93 -34.79 -1.53
CA LEU A 783 -42.72 -33.44 -0.98
C LEU A 783 -44.01 -32.88 -0.45
N HIS A 784 -44.02 -32.48 0.82
CA HIS A 784 -45.05 -31.72 1.50
C HIS A 784 -44.61 -30.26 1.57
N ILE A 785 -45.51 -29.33 1.26
CA ILE A 785 -45.26 -27.88 1.24
C ILE A 785 -46.27 -27.22 2.16
N GLU A 786 -45.80 -26.46 3.14
CA GLU A 786 -46.58 -25.63 4.02
C GLU A 786 -46.05 -24.20 3.99
N GLY A 787 -46.93 -23.21 3.87
CA GLY A 787 -46.48 -21.83 3.86
C GLY A 787 -47.60 -20.83 4.11
N VAL A 788 -47.22 -19.59 4.37
CA VAL A 788 -48.11 -18.46 4.53
C VAL A 788 -47.64 -17.30 3.70
N LEU A 789 -48.45 -16.90 2.73
CA LEU A 789 -48.25 -15.69 1.94
C LEU A 789 -49.04 -14.53 2.54
N GLY A 790 -48.43 -13.41 2.81
CA GLY A 790 -49.01 -12.23 3.42
C GLY A 790 -48.70 -10.96 2.66
N HIS A 791 -49.66 -10.05 2.64
CA HIS A 791 -49.48 -8.68 2.12
C HIS A 791 -50.26 -7.72 3.06
N SER A 792 -49.63 -6.62 3.48
CA SER A 792 -50.16 -5.72 4.50
C SER A 792 -50.29 -4.25 4.07
N GLN A 793 -49.75 -3.86 2.95
CA GLN A 793 -49.68 -2.44 2.55
C GLN A 793 -51.04 -1.88 2.12
N PRO A 794 -51.48 -0.73 2.66
CA PRO A 794 -52.83 -0.22 2.44
C PRO A 794 -53.06 0.35 1.03
N ASN A 795 -51.96 0.83 0.37
CA ASN A 795 -52.01 1.54 -0.92
C ASN A 795 -51.75 0.62 -2.12
N SER A 796 -51.64 -0.68 -1.91
CA SER A 796 -51.40 -1.67 -2.97
C SER A 796 -52.71 -2.43 -3.31
N ASP A 797 -52.77 -2.90 -4.55
CA ASP A 797 -53.81 -3.83 -5.00
C ASP A 797 -53.45 -5.31 -4.68
N GLY A 798 -52.31 -5.54 -4.05
CA GLY A 798 -51.85 -6.83 -3.56
C GLY A 798 -50.93 -7.58 -4.51
N VAL A 799 -50.53 -8.77 -4.08
CA VAL A 799 -49.62 -9.63 -4.85
C VAL A 799 -50.28 -10.97 -5.17
N ARG A 800 -49.76 -11.60 -6.24
CA ARG A 800 -50.13 -12.98 -6.60
C ARG A 800 -48.96 -13.90 -6.36
N GLY A 801 -49.13 -14.89 -5.49
CA GLY A 801 -48.19 -15.98 -5.25
C GLY A 801 -48.58 -17.24 -6.00
N ARG A 802 -47.58 -17.87 -6.66
CA ARG A 802 -47.77 -19.16 -7.36
C ARG A 802 -46.66 -20.13 -6.96
N ILE A 803 -47.02 -21.39 -6.77
CA ILE A 803 -46.07 -22.49 -6.58
C ILE A 803 -46.01 -23.27 -7.88
N VAL A 804 -44.82 -23.31 -8.52
CA VAL A 804 -44.64 -23.97 -9.82
C VAL A 804 -43.59 -25.05 -9.70
N ALA A 805 -43.96 -26.31 -9.92
CA ALA A 805 -43.09 -27.47 -9.86
C ALA A 805 -42.67 -27.91 -11.27
N THR A 806 -41.40 -28.33 -11.45
CA THR A 806 -40.87 -28.75 -12.75
C THR A 806 -41.76 -29.75 -13.51
N ARG A 807 -42.32 -30.74 -12.82
CA ARG A 807 -43.09 -31.82 -13.43
C ARG A 807 -44.62 -31.60 -13.39
N ALA A 808 -45.06 -30.93 -12.31
CA ALA A 808 -46.50 -30.76 -12.08
C ALA A 808 -47.06 -29.42 -12.60
N GLY A 809 -46.18 -28.50 -12.99
CA GLY A 809 -46.57 -27.14 -13.36
C GLY A 809 -47.03 -26.34 -12.16
N VAL A 810 -48.05 -25.48 -12.36
CA VAL A 810 -48.65 -24.67 -11.30
C VAL A 810 -49.47 -25.57 -10.37
N ILE A 811 -49.01 -25.76 -9.12
CA ILE A 811 -49.66 -26.61 -8.10
C ILE A 811 -50.46 -25.80 -7.10
N GLY A 812 -50.42 -24.48 -7.15
CA GLY A 812 -51.21 -23.56 -6.37
C GLY A 812 -51.02 -22.12 -6.78
N ALA A 813 -52.06 -21.29 -6.62
CA ALA A 813 -52.05 -19.85 -6.88
C ALA A 813 -52.96 -19.14 -5.85
N TRP A 814 -52.50 -18.01 -5.31
CA TRP A 814 -53.18 -17.21 -4.29
C TRP A 814 -53.02 -15.72 -4.57
N ASP A 815 -54.11 -14.98 -4.58
CA ASP A 815 -54.14 -13.53 -4.61
C ASP A 815 -54.32 -13.00 -3.18
N VAL A 816 -53.43 -12.18 -2.67
CA VAL A 816 -53.51 -11.59 -1.35
C VAL A 816 -53.40 -10.06 -1.43
N ALA A 817 -54.31 -9.36 -0.76
CA ALA A 817 -54.29 -7.92 -0.61
C ALA A 817 -54.77 -7.57 0.79
N ARG A 818 -53.91 -6.97 1.61
CA ARG A 818 -54.17 -6.65 3.02
C ARG A 818 -54.67 -7.86 3.81
N SER A 819 -54.17 -9.04 3.48
CA SER A 819 -54.59 -10.34 4.04
C SER A 819 -53.43 -11.33 4.02
N GLN A 820 -53.70 -12.52 4.55
CA GLN A 820 -52.80 -13.68 4.49
C GLN A 820 -53.53 -14.89 3.93
N ALA A 821 -52.82 -15.75 3.24
CA ALA A 821 -53.33 -17.01 2.70
C ALA A 821 -52.38 -18.17 3.08
N ALA A 822 -52.92 -19.28 3.56
CA ALA A 822 -52.18 -20.52 3.70
C ALA A 822 -51.88 -21.10 2.32
N THR A 823 -50.66 -21.46 2.04
CA THR A 823 -50.19 -21.92 0.72
C THR A 823 -49.73 -23.38 0.79
N ASN A 824 -50.72 -24.28 1.12
CA ASN A 824 -50.52 -25.70 1.41
C ASN A 824 -51.09 -26.57 0.28
N PRO A 825 -50.41 -26.72 -0.88
CA PRO A 825 -50.91 -27.58 -1.97
C PRO A 825 -50.83 -29.04 -1.54
N PRO A 826 -51.60 -29.94 -2.23
CA PRO A 826 -51.44 -31.39 -1.98
C PRO A 826 -49.99 -31.84 -2.19
N PRO A 827 -49.55 -32.87 -1.43
CA PRO A 827 -48.19 -33.40 -1.56
C PRO A 827 -47.92 -33.90 -2.99
N ILE A 828 -46.74 -33.66 -3.52
CA ILE A 828 -46.30 -34.04 -4.88
C ILE A 828 -45.09 -34.97 -4.86
N ALA A 829 -44.96 -35.82 -5.89
CA ALA A 829 -43.77 -36.60 -6.11
C ALA A 829 -42.69 -35.76 -6.81
N VAL A 830 -41.48 -35.79 -6.30
CA VAL A 830 -40.32 -35.12 -6.91
C VAL A 830 -39.17 -36.12 -7.15
N GLN A 831 -38.31 -35.81 -8.11
CA GLN A 831 -37.07 -36.48 -8.37
C GLN A 831 -35.89 -35.58 -8.04
N LYS A 832 -34.70 -36.18 -7.84
CA LYS A 832 -33.47 -35.39 -7.63
C LYS A 832 -33.26 -34.41 -8.78
N GLY A 833 -33.07 -33.12 -8.46
CA GLY A 833 -32.88 -32.04 -9.43
C GLY A 833 -34.17 -31.34 -9.88
N ASP A 834 -35.36 -31.84 -9.47
CA ASP A 834 -36.64 -31.11 -9.73
C ASP A 834 -36.65 -29.79 -8.96
N THR A 835 -37.17 -28.73 -9.57
CA THR A 835 -37.27 -27.41 -8.93
C THR A 835 -38.67 -27.08 -8.50
N ILE A 836 -38.81 -26.45 -7.34
CA ILE A 836 -40.05 -25.86 -6.83
C ILE A 836 -39.84 -24.35 -6.75
N ASN A 837 -40.59 -23.59 -7.50
CA ASN A 837 -40.47 -22.14 -7.59
C ASN A 837 -41.65 -21.47 -6.88
N PHE A 838 -41.30 -20.60 -5.91
CA PHE A 838 -42.25 -19.73 -5.20
C PHE A 838 -42.19 -18.37 -5.88
N VAL A 839 -43.11 -18.10 -6.75
CA VAL A 839 -43.16 -16.93 -7.65
C VAL A 839 -44.14 -15.92 -7.09
N THR A 840 -43.69 -14.71 -6.82
CA THR A 840 -44.54 -13.57 -6.42
C THR A 840 -44.47 -12.49 -7.49
N ASP A 841 -45.61 -12.17 -8.09
CA ASP A 841 -45.72 -11.07 -9.05
C ASP A 841 -46.72 -10.00 -8.56
N SER A 842 -46.59 -8.80 -9.13
CA SER A 842 -47.57 -7.72 -8.98
C SER A 842 -48.90 -8.09 -9.64
N ARG A 843 -49.95 -7.47 -9.21
CA ARG A 843 -51.26 -7.62 -9.86
C ARG A 843 -51.42 -6.58 -10.97
N ALA A 844 -52.21 -5.52 -10.74
CA ALA A 844 -52.40 -4.49 -11.76
C ALA A 844 -51.31 -3.40 -11.73
N ASN A 845 -50.69 -3.17 -10.59
CA ASN A 845 -49.59 -2.21 -10.44
C ASN A 845 -48.56 -2.71 -9.42
N VAL A 846 -47.38 -2.07 -9.36
CA VAL A 846 -46.27 -2.46 -8.47
C VAL A 846 -46.13 -1.57 -7.23
N THR A 847 -47.11 -0.73 -6.94
CA THR A 847 -47.03 0.25 -5.87
C THR A 847 -47.24 -0.41 -4.53
N SER A 848 -46.21 -0.37 -3.66
CA SER A 848 -46.24 -0.92 -2.29
C SER A 848 -46.57 -2.42 -2.25
N ASP A 849 -46.04 -3.22 -3.15
CA ASP A 849 -46.24 -4.67 -3.23
C ASP A 849 -45.29 -5.50 -2.38
N GLU A 850 -44.87 -4.95 -1.24
CA GLU A 850 -44.09 -5.69 -0.28
C GLU A 850 -44.88 -6.87 0.28
N PHE A 851 -44.30 -8.06 0.23
CA PHE A 851 -44.91 -9.29 0.67
C PHE A 851 -44.08 -10.07 1.69
N SER A 852 -44.72 -10.88 2.50
CA SER A 852 -44.06 -11.95 3.27
C SER A 852 -44.50 -13.30 2.71
N TRP A 853 -43.58 -14.24 2.59
CA TRP A 853 -43.87 -15.63 2.24
C TRP A 853 -42.87 -16.56 2.90
N THR A 854 -43.25 -17.13 4.02
CA THR A 854 -42.49 -18.16 4.73
C THR A 854 -42.98 -19.55 4.29
N VAL A 855 -42.04 -20.45 4.00
CA VAL A 855 -42.35 -21.79 3.48
C VAL A 855 -41.52 -22.83 4.21
N THR A 856 -42.17 -23.92 4.58
CA THR A 856 -41.57 -25.14 5.12
C THR A 856 -41.77 -26.29 4.11
N LEU A 857 -40.70 -26.97 3.77
CA LEU A 857 -40.71 -28.12 2.89
C LEU A 857 -40.31 -29.37 3.66
N ARG A 858 -41.06 -30.47 3.50
CA ARG A 858 -40.71 -31.77 4.07
C ARG A 858 -40.66 -32.83 2.96
N LEU A 859 -39.52 -33.42 2.74
CA LEU A 859 -39.29 -34.50 1.76
C LEU A 859 -39.18 -35.83 2.49
N THR A 860 -40.07 -36.77 2.15
CA THR A 860 -40.08 -38.15 2.68
C THR A 860 -39.75 -39.12 1.57
N THR A 861 -38.80 -40.06 1.81
CA THR A 861 -38.40 -41.08 0.83
C THR A 861 -39.26 -42.36 0.94
N ASN A 862 -39.89 -42.62 2.08
CA ASN A 862 -40.86 -43.69 2.35
C ASN A 862 -41.77 -43.32 3.52
N ASP A 863 -42.82 -44.14 3.76
CA ASP A 863 -43.86 -43.87 4.77
C ASP A 863 -43.38 -43.93 6.24
N LYS A 864 -42.18 -44.43 6.49
CA LYS A 864 -41.56 -44.50 7.86
C LYS A 864 -40.48 -43.45 8.06
N ASP A 865 -40.18 -42.69 7.03
CA ASP A 865 -39.15 -41.61 7.05
C ASP A 865 -39.73 -40.37 7.71
N PRO A 866 -39.17 -39.84 8.81
CA PRO A 866 -39.58 -38.57 9.38
C PRO A 866 -39.49 -37.39 8.42
N GLY A 867 -38.71 -37.53 7.35
CA GLY A 867 -38.51 -36.58 6.32
C GLY A 867 -37.46 -35.53 6.66
N GLN A 868 -36.75 -35.10 5.66
CA GLN A 868 -35.82 -33.95 5.74
C GLN A 868 -36.63 -32.66 5.58
N VAL A 869 -36.36 -31.66 6.43
CA VAL A 869 -37.07 -30.39 6.44
C VAL A 869 -36.18 -29.24 6.00
N TRP A 870 -36.72 -28.33 5.20
CA TRP A 870 -36.11 -27.07 4.79
C TRP A 870 -37.08 -25.92 5.06
N GLU A 871 -36.60 -24.82 5.61
CA GLU A 871 -37.37 -23.60 5.81
C GLU A 871 -36.82 -22.49 4.90
N SER A 872 -37.66 -21.73 4.27
CA SER A 872 -37.28 -20.66 3.35
C SER A 872 -36.53 -19.52 4.04
N SER A 873 -36.78 -19.28 5.33
CA SER A 873 -36.11 -18.24 6.11
C SER A 873 -34.69 -18.66 6.56
N SER A 874 -34.55 -19.86 7.12
CA SER A 874 -33.25 -20.40 7.55
C SER A 874 -32.35 -20.81 6.35
N GLY A 875 -32.98 -21.14 5.21
CA GLY A 875 -32.28 -21.39 3.95
C GLY A 875 -31.93 -20.14 3.16
N PHE A 876 -32.35 -18.95 3.63
CA PHE A 876 -32.01 -17.68 2.98
C PHE A 876 -30.54 -17.32 3.30
N HIS A 877 -29.78 -17.02 2.26
CA HIS A 877 -28.39 -16.70 2.39
C HIS A 877 -27.95 -15.68 1.31
N GLY A 878 -26.92 -14.95 1.59
CA GLY A 878 -26.21 -14.14 0.59
C GLY A 878 -25.45 -15.00 -0.40
N PRO A 879 -24.54 -14.39 -1.18
CA PRO A 879 -23.64 -15.15 -2.05
C PRO A 879 -22.95 -16.23 -1.23
N LEU A 880 -23.19 -17.48 -1.60
CA LEU A 880 -22.51 -18.60 -0.93
C LEU A 880 -21.03 -18.47 -1.24
N THR A 881 -20.23 -18.16 -0.26
CA THR A 881 -18.82 -18.51 -0.29
C THR A 881 -18.77 -20.03 -0.28
N VAL A 882 -18.60 -20.63 -1.46
CA VAL A 882 -18.23 -22.05 -1.52
C VAL A 882 -16.93 -22.14 -0.71
N PRO A 883 -16.88 -22.92 0.38
CA PRO A 883 -15.64 -23.09 1.11
C PRO A 883 -14.59 -23.55 0.13
N LEU A 884 -13.41 -23.01 0.32
CA LEU A 884 -12.24 -23.44 -0.45
C LEU A 884 -12.09 -24.96 -0.27
N THR A 885 -11.80 -25.66 -1.34
CA THR A 885 -11.32 -27.04 -1.23
C THR A 885 -9.98 -27.04 -0.50
N ARG A 886 -9.60 -28.14 0.13
CA ARG A 886 -8.28 -28.27 0.79
C ARG A 886 -7.11 -27.92 -0.13
N TRP A 887 -7.24 -28.14 -1.43
CA TRP A 887 -6.24 -27.74 -2.41
C TRP A 887 -6.16 -26.23 -2.59
N GLN A 888 -7.30 -25.56 -2.57
CA GLN A 888 -7.38 -24.10 -2.67
C GLN A 888 -6.90 -23.44 -1.36
N GLU A 889 -7.23 -24.04 -0.20
CA GLU A 889 -6.71 -23.61 1.11
C GLU A 889 -5.19 -23.77 1.17
N LEU A 890 -4.64 -24.93 0.74
CA LEU A 890 -3.18 -25.13 0.69
C LEU A 890 -2.51 -24.13 -0.25
N ALA A 891 -3.10 -23.87 -1.42
CA ALA A 891 -2.61 -22.83 -2.32
C ALA A 891 -2.61 -21.46 -1.65
N GLN A 892 -3.68 -21.11 -0.93
CA GLN A 892 -3.77 -19.85 -0.19
C GLN A 892 -2.71 -19.75 0.92
N ILE A 893 -2.51 -20.83 1.70
CA ILE A 893 -1.46 -20.88 2.75
C ILE A 893 -0.08 -20.59 2.16
N LEU A 894 0.25 -21.18 1.01
CA LEU A 894 1.53 -20.92 0.36
C LEU A 894 1.66 -19.47 -0.14
N LEU A 895 0.59 -18.89 -0.69
CA LEU A 895 0.56 -17.48 -1.12
C LEU A 895 0.65 -16.50 0.04
N MET A 896 0.27 -16.91 1.26
CA MET A 896 0.37 -16.11 2.49
C MET A 896 1.73 -16.27 3.20
N SER A 897 2.55 -17.21 2.77
CA SER A 897 3.82 -17.51 3.44
C SER A 897 4.81 -16.34 3.34
N ASN A 898 5.65 -16.18 4.36
CA ASN A 898 6.73 -15.20 4.33
C ASN A 898 7.70 -15.45 3.16
N GLU A 899 7.94 -16.71 2.80
CA GLU A 899 8.80 -17.05 1.67
C GLU A 899 8.24 -16.53 0.34
N PHE A 900 6.91 -16.48 0.20
CA PHE A 900 6.27 -15.88 -0.97
C PHE A 900 6.31 -14.35 -0.92
N ALA A 901 6.04 -13.75 0.24
CA ALA A 901 5.85 -12.32 0.39
C ALA A 901 7.16 -11.51 0.54
N PHE A 902 8.30 -12.16 0.80
CA PHE A 902 9.59 -11.51 1.01
C PHE A 902 10.63 -11.94 -0.02
N VAL A 903 11.60 -11.07 -0.21
CA VAL A 903 12.82 -11.32 -1.00
C VAL A 903 14.01 -11.29 -0.04
N ASP A 904 14.75 -12.38 -0.06
CA ASP A 904 15.97 -12.56 0.72
C ASP A 904 17.21 -11.96 0.06
#